data_ef5a91311052685f522df40999dcb550
#
_entry.id   ef5a91311052685f522df40999dcb550
#
_cell.length_a   1.000
_cell.length_b   1.000
_cell.length_c   1.000
_cell.angle_alpha   90.00
_cell.angle_beta   90.00
_cell.angle_gamma   90.00
#
_symmetry.space_group_name_H-M   'P 1'
#
loop_
_entity.id
_entity.type
_entity.pdbx_description
1 polymer ?
#
loop_
_entity_poly.entity_id
_entity_poly.type
_entity_poly.pdbx_seq_one_letter_code
_entity_poly.pdbx_strand_id
1 'polypeptide(L)'
;ADLTNAEYVSVGRPLLNYDEVIVDKFGDTAPYGVIGELYIGGVGVAKGYKNLPDKTAAAFVEYNGQRMYRSGDYAKWDKYGNVMILGRLDNQVKLRGLRIELGEIEGLMAEQPHIKKVAVVIRKLNGQDNLCAYFTADEEINIDALREELKKHLTHYMVPTAYLQMNEMPVTANGKTDIKRLPEPVPVSLGEYVAPENKTEEFFCESFRKTLKLERVGAADDFFEIGGTSLVVTAVVLDASENGFPITYGDVFKYTTPRALAELFKDGEVNDTGKLFDFEGYDYTKINELLSKNTVDAFRAGEKRPLGNIMITGAGGFMGAHLLAEYLKRESGKAYCVIRKGKFDTARERLENLMFYYFGSDLENEFSERVEVLNGDVTDYKSFEPLESLPIDTVFNCAANVKHFSNGTDIEDINVGGAVNCIKLCRKTGARMIHFSTVSVSGTTEDVSKLSRRELDEQTLYYGQSLDNKYTSSKLMGEREVLAAAADGLDAKVIRVGTLAARESDGEFQINFLTNNFMGRLRSYSLLGCFPYNMIENQVCMGPIDRSCEAFLKLAATPKECCVFNAVNNHTLPLGDIIRQMNENGSSIRFVEYDEFAAALHEAQKDPDKAAILSSMTAYMNTAHGKKITALPFSAHYTTQILARMGFFWNASTEKYVDDFINVLRGFMFFRKDNLKR
;
A
#
# COMPACT_ATOMS: atom_id res chain seq x y z
N ALA A 1 -4.37 -18.54 -25.58
CA ALA A 1 -4.69 -18.14 -26.95
C ALA A 1 -3.70 -17.05 -27.36
N ASP A 2 -3.19 -17.11 -28.58
CA ASP A 2 -2.38 -16.03 -29.14
C ASP A 2 -3.31 -14.86 -29.50
N LEU A 3 -3.16 -13.75 -28.79
CA LEU A 3 -3.97 -12.54 -28.96
C LEU A 3 -3.24 -11.44 -29.72
N THR A 4 -2.08 -11.74 -30.32
CA THR A 4 -1.18 -10.76 -30.95
C THR A 4 -1.85 -9.97 -32.07
N ASN A 5 -2.89 -10.52 -32.71
CA ASN A 5 -3.66 -9.91 -33.80
C ASN A 5 -5.18 -9.91 -33.51
N ALA A 6 -5.60 -10.04 -32.26
CA ALA A 6 -7.01 -10.04 -31.93
C ALA A 6 -7.57 -8.61 -31.95
N GLU A 7 -8.58 -8.39 -32.78
CA GLU A 7 -9.35 -7.14 -32.83
C GLU A 7 -10.12 -6.89 -31.52
N TYR A 8 -10.40 -7.96 -30.76
CA TYR A 8 -11.10 -7.92 -29.48
C TYR A 8 -10.52 -8.96 -28.51
N VAL A 9 -10.45 -8.63 -27.22
CA VAL A 9 -10.05 -9.57 -26.16
C VAL A 9 -11.30 -10.28 -25.63
N SER A 10 -11.38 -11.61 -25.84
CA SER A 10 -12.41 -12.44 -25.22
C SER A 10 -11.94 -12.95 -23.85
N VAL A 11 -12.88 -13.25 -22.95
CA VAL A 11 -12.56 -13.95 -21.68
C VAL A 11 -12.34 -15.47 -21.89
N GLY A 12 -12.55 -15.96 -23.10
CA GLY A 12 -12.33 -17.34 -23.48
C GLY A 12 -13.59 -18.19 -23.36
N ARG A 13 -13.41 -19.48 -23.07
CA ARG A 13 -14.46 -20.49 -22.86
C ARG A 13 -14.59 -20.80 -21.38
N PRO A 14 -15.76 -21.32 -20.94
CA PRO A 14 -15.96 -21.78 -19.57
C PRO A 14 -14.82 -22.69 -19.10
N LEU A 15 -14.44 -22.56 -17.84
CA LEU A 15 -13.52 -23.49 -17.19
C LEU A 15 -14.21 -24.86 -17.00
N LEU A 16 -13.41 -25.91 -16.82
CA LEU A 16 -13.94 -27.24 -16.46
C LEU A 16 -14.81 -27.13 -15.19
N ASN A 17 -15.98 -27.74 -15.21
CA ASN A 17 -17.00 -27.71 -14.14
C ASN A 17 -17.67 -26.36 -13.92
N TYR A 18 -17.52 -25.41 -14.86
CA TYR A 18 -18.29 -24.18 -14.91
C TYR A 18 -19.13 -24.17 -16.18
N ASP A 19 -20.30 -23.56 -16.08
CA ASP A 19 -21.20 -23.31 -17.17
C ASP A 19 -21.37 -21.82 -17.35
N GLU A 20 -21.35 -21.34 -18.58
CA GLU A 20 -21.62 -19.96 -18.94
C GLU A 20 -22.75 -19.93 -19.94
N VAL A 21 -23.76 -19.12 -19.69
CA VAL A 21 -24.90 -18.90 -20.56
C VAL A 21 -25.11 -17.42 -20.74
N ILE A 22 -25.35 -16.99 -21.97
CA ILE A 22 -25.73 -15.62 -22.24
C ILE A 22 -27.24 -15.63 -22.41
N VAL A 23 -27.95 -14.83 -21.60
CA VAL A 23 -29.40 -14.75 -21.56
C VAL A 23 -29.84 -13.43 -22.15
N ASP A 24 -30.69 -13.46 -23.17
CA ASP A 24 -31.18 -12.27 -23.87
C ASP A 24 -32.23 -11.53 -23.04
N LYS A 25 -32.72 -10.39 -23.58
CA LYS A 25 -33.73 -9.54 -22.91
C LYS A 25 -35.11 -10.20 -22.76
N PHE A 26 -35.34 -11.35 -23.41
CA PHE A 26 -36.60 -12.11 -23.32
C PHE A 26 -36.49 -13.26 -22.30
N GLY A 27 -35.31 -13.50 -21.76
CA GLY A 27 -35.04 -14.58 -20.82
C GLY A 27 -34.61 -15.90 -21.48
N ASP A 28 -34.34 -15.90 -22.78
CA ASP A 28 -33.93 -17.05 -23.55
C ASP A 28 -32.41 -17.10 -23.73
N THR A 29 -31.85 -18.31 -23.95
CA THR A 29 -30.42 -18.44 -24.27
C THR A 29 -30.10 -17.75 -25.59
N ALA A 30 -29.19 -16.77 -25.54
CA ALA A 30 -28.82 -15.98 -26.72
C ALA A 30 -27.97 -16.79 -27.70
N PRO A 31 -28.31 -16.81 -29.02
CA PRO A 31 -27.47 -17.37 -30.04
C PRO A 31 -26.13 -16.62 -30.21
N TYR A 32 -25.20 -17.21 -30.99
CA TYR A 32 -23.94 -16.56 -31.34
C TYR A 32 -24.15 -15.14 -31.91
N GLY A 33 -23.38 -14.19 -31.39
CA GLY A 33 -23.42 -12.80 -31.84
C GLY A 33 -24.53 -11.94 -31.20
N VAL A 34 -25.52 -12.57 -30.56
CA VAL A 34 -26.59 -11.84 -29.85
C VAL A 34 -26.13 -11.43 -28.45
N ILE A 35 -26.42 -10.19 -28.09
CA ILE A 35 -26.03 -9.61 -26.80
C ILE A 35 -27.08 -9.99 -25.74
N GLY A 36 -26.61 -10.45 -24.57
CA GLY A 36 -27.41 -10.73 -23.40
C GLY A 36 -26.61 -10.56 -22.10
N GLU A 37 -27.22 -10.89 -20.99
CA GLU A 37 -26.55 -10.91 -19.67
C GLU A 37 -25.82 -12.26 -19.50
N LEU A 38 -24.58 -12.21 -19.05
CA LEU A 38 -23.80 -13.42 -18.74
C LEU A 38 -24.25 -14.03 -17.41
N TYR A 39 -24.68 -15.29 -17.46
CA TYR A 39 -24.97 -16.11 -16.30
C TYR A 39 -23.87 -17.18 -16.14
N ILE A 40 -23.42 -17.40 -14.91
CA ILE A 40 -22.34 -18.32 -14.57
C ILE A 40 -22.88 -19.40 -13.63
N GLY A 41 -22.73 -20.67 -14.04
CA GLY A 41 -23.10 -21.88 -13.28
C GLY A 41 -21.88 -22.69 -12.89
N GLY A 42 -22.14 -23.79 -12.17
CA GLY A 42 -21.11 -24.81 -11.86
C GLY A 42 -20.64 -24.77 -10.40
N VAL A 43 -19.57 -25.52 -10.15
CA VAL A 43 -19.11 -25.85 -8.78
C VAL A 43 -18.64 -24.64 -7.96
N GLY A 44 -18.23 -23.56 -8.61
CA GLY A 44 -17.75 -22.34 -7.95
C GLY A 44 -18.84 -21.30 -7.64
N VAL A 45 -20.11 -21.59 -7.97
CA VAL A 45 -21.20 -20.64 -7.67
C VAL A 45 -21.48 -20.63 -6.18
N ALA A 46 -21.30 -19.47 -5.58
CA ALA A 46 -21.51 -19.24 -4.15
C ALA A 46 -22.95 -19.52 -3.70
N LYS A 47 -23.13 -19.80 -2.41
CA LYS A 47 -24.49 -20.02 -1.83
C LYS A 47 -25.33 -18.72 -1.85
N GLY A 48 -24.71 -17.56 -1.86
CA GLY A 48 -25.36 -16.27 -1.86
C GLY A 48 -24.57 -15.21 -1.11
N TYR A 49 -25.17 -14.05 -0.94
CA TYR A 49 -24.64 -12.98 -0.12
C TYR A 49 -25.05 -13.18 1.34
N LYS A 50 -24.09 -13.24 2.25
CA LYS A 50 -24.34 -13.47 3.68
C LYS A 50 -25.24 -12.35 4.24
N ASN A 51 -26.29 -12.76 4.94
CA ASN A 51 -27.27 -11.86 5.57
C ASN A 51 -28.02 -10.90 4.61
N LEU A 52 -28.01 -11.16 3.32
CA LEU A 52 -28.68 -10.35 2.29
C LEU A 52 -29.56 -11.25 1.39
N PRO A 53 -30.70 -11.76 1.91
CA PRO A 53 -31.55 -12.72 1.18
C PRO A 53 -32.12 -12.12 -0.11
N ASP A 54 -32.56 -10.87 -0.09
CA ASP A 54 -33.14 -10.23 -1.27
C ASP A 54 -32.09 -10.03 -2.36
N LYS A 55 -30.89 -9.60 -1.99
CA LYS A 55 -29.76 -9.48 -2.93
C LYS A 55 -29.32 -10.85 -3.46
N THR A 56 -29.38 -11.88 -2.62
CA THR A 56 -29.10 -13.26 -3.03
C THR A 56 -30.13 -13.75 -4.05
N ALA A 57 -31.41 -13.55 -3.79
CA ALA A 57 -32.49 -13.95 -4.70
C ALA A 57 -32.42 -13.22 -6.04
N ALA A 58 -32.00 -11.96 -6.05
CA ALA A 58 -31.84 -11.18 -7.28
C ALA A 58 -30.65 -11.63 -8.13
N ALA A 59 -29.54 -12.07 -7.50
CA ALA A 59 -28.30 -12.39 -8.19
C ALA A 59 -28.09 -13.87 -8.46
N PHE A 60 -28.67 -14.77 -7.67
CA PHE A 60 -28.56 -16.23 -7.81
C PHE A 60 -29.92 -16.81 -8.19
N VAL A 61 -30.08 -17.08 -9.46
CA VAL A 61 -31.35 -17.53 -10.06
C VAL A 61 -31.28 -18.99 -10.49
N GLU A 62 -32.42 -19.61 -10.66
CA GLU A 62 -32.53 -20.89 -11.34
C GLU A 62 -32.79 -20.65 -12.83
N TYR A 63 -31.92 -21.21 -13.69
CA TYR A 63 -32.05 -21.11 -15.14
C TYR A 63 -31.82 -22.51 -15.76
N ASN A 64 -32.80 -22.97 -16.51
CA ASN A 64 -32.80 -24.30 -17.11
C ASN A 64 -32.54 -25.45 -16.11
N GLY A 65 -33.07 -25.32 -14.89
CA GLY A 65 -32.92 -26.35 -13.83
C GLY A 65 -31.55 -26.32 -13.13
N GLN A 66 -30.76 -25.31 -13.37
CA GLN A 66 -29.46 -25.12 -12.75
C GLN A 66 -29.38 -23.78 -12.00
N ARG A 67 -28.72 -23.79 -10.84
CA ARG A 67 -28.43 -22.58 -10.10
C ARG A 67 -27.32 -21.78 -10.78
N MET A 68 -27.62 -20.56 -11.20
CA MET A 68 -26.74 -19.66 -11.92
C MET A 68 -26.57 -18.34 -11.18
N TYR A 69 -25.38 -17.76 -11.27
CA TYR A 69 -25.09 -16.41 -10.82
C TYR A 69 -25.22 -15.43 -11.99
N ARG A 70 -26.07 -14.44 -11.84
CA ARG A 70 -26.19 -13.30 -12.76
C ARG A 70 -25.02 -12.37 -12.55
N SER A 71 -24.11 -12.32 -13.53
CA SER A 71 -22.87 -11.54 -13.39
C SER A 71 -23.10 -10.03 -13.45
N GLY A 72 -24.19 -9.60 -14.08
CA GLY A 72 -24.46 -8.21 -14.41
C GLY A 72 -23.59 -7.68 -15.57
N ASP A 73 -22.91 -8.57 -16.27
CA ASP A 73 -22.12 -8.23 -17.46
C ASP A 73 -22.93 -8.47 -18.73
N TYR A 74 -22.94 -7.50 -19.65
CA TYR A 74 -23.37 -7.72 -21.03
C TYR A 74 -22.28 -8.47 -21.79
N ALA A 75 -22.69 -9.57 -22.44
CA ALA A 75 -21.79 -10.42 -23.21
C ALA A 75 -22.44 -10.90 -24.50
N LYS A 76 -21.62 -11.47 -25.36
CA LYS A 76 -22.04 -12.26 -26.51
C LYS A 76 -21.05 -13.39 -26.81
N TRP A 77 -21.52 -14.45 -27.43
CA TRP A 77 -20.64 -15.50 -27.97
C TRP A 77 -20.03 -15.01 -29.30
N ASP A 78 -18.72 -15.22 -29.47
CA ASP A 78 -18.10 -15.14 -30.80
C ASP A 78 -18.31 -16.39 -31.62
N LYS A 79 -17.95 -16.37 -32.90
CA LYS A 79 -18.08 -17.51 -33.83
C LYS A 79 -17.21 -18.74 -33.44
N TYR A 80 -16.29 -18.60 -32.50
CA TYR A 80 -15.41 -19.65 -32.01
C TYR A 80 -15.87 -20.21 -30.66
N GLY A 81 -16.98 -19.72 -30.11
CA GLY A 81 -17.52 -20.13 -28.82
C GLY A 81 -16.80 -19.54 -27.62
N ASN A 82 -16.17 -18.37 -27.77
CA ASN A 82 -15.62 -17.64 -26.67
C ASN A 82 -16.60 -16.55 -26.22
N VAL A 83 -16.61 -16.24 -24.91
CA VAL A 83 -17.40 -15.15 -24.34
C VAL A 83 -16.67 -13.82 -24.55
N MET A 84 -17.39 -12.85 -25.06
CA MET A 84 -16.94 -11.46 -25.22
C MET A 84 -17.74 -10.57 -24.28
N ILE A 85 -17.08 -9.94 -23.30
CA ILE A 85 -17.69 -8.97 -22.39
C ILE A 85 -17.78 -7.62 -23.11
N LEU A 86 -18.97 -7.03 -23.12
CA LEU A 86 -19.27 -5.77 -23.82
C LEU A 86 -19.44 -4.59 -22.85
N GLY A 87 -19.64 -4.87 -21.56
CA GLY A 87 -19.87 -3.85 -20.54
C GLY A 87 -20.72 -4.37 -19.39
N ARG A 88 -21.15 -3.48 -18.50
CA ARG A 88 -21.98 -3.84 -17.34
C ARG A 88 -23.41 -3.33 -17.45
N LEU A 89 -24.31 -4.08 -16.83
CA LEU A 89 -25.73 -3.71 -16.65
C LEU A 89 -25.95 -2.66 -15.56
N ASP A 90 -25.03 -2.61 -14.59
CA ASP A 90 -25.06 -1.69 -13.46
C ASP A 90 -24.13 -0.48 -13.68
N ASN A 91 -24.28 0.54 -12.82
CA ASN A 91 -23.50 1.78 -12.89
C ASN A 91 -22.07 1.65 -12.35
N GLN A 92 -21.56 0.43 -12.15
CA GLN A 92 -20.19 0.23 -11.72
C GLN A 92 -19.20 0.55 -12.82
N VAL A 93 -18.21 1.34 -12.50
CA VAL A 93 -17.17 1.76 -13.44
C VAL A 93 -15.79 1.31 -12.99
N LYS A 94 -14.89 1.12 -13.94
CA LYS A 94 -13.47 0.95 -13.66
C LYS A 94 -12.76 2.25 -14.01
N LEU A 95 -12.19 2.89 -13.00
CA LEU A 95 -11.37 4.08 -13.19
C LEU A 95 -9.95 3.78 -12.73
N ARG A 96 -8.98 3.85 -13.64
CA ARG A 96 -7.56 3.59 -13.35
C ARG A 96 -7.31 2.23 -12.67
N GLY A 97 -8.07 1.18 -13.10
CA GLY A 97 -7.97 -0.18 -12.54
C GLY A 97 -8.72 -0.40 -11.22
N LEU A 98 -9.28 0.64 -10.61
CA LEU A 98 -10.08 0.56 -9.39
C LEU A 98 -11.56 0.44 -9.74
N ARG A 99 -12.26 -0.45 -9.04
CA ARG A 99 -13.72 -0.61 -9.16
C ARG A 99 -14.41 0.43 -8.29
N ILE A 100 -15.19 1.29 -8.90
CA ILE A 100 -15.89 2.38 -8.23
C ILE A 100 -17.39 2.19 -8.39
N GLU A 101 -18.11 2.22 -7.28
CA GLU A 101 -19.55 2.24 -7.20
C GLU A 101 -20.02 3.71 -7.29
N LEU A 102 -20.44 4.15 -8.44
CA LEU A 102 -20.91 5.53 -8.62
C LEU A 102 -22.08 5.86 -7.68
N GLY A 103 -22.96 4.88 -7.41
CA GLY A 103 -24.08 5.01 -6.49
C GLY A 103 -23.67 5.29 -5.03
N GLU A 104 -22.48 4.86 -4.58
CA GLU A 104 -21.97 5.19 -3.25
C GLU A 104 -21.65 6.69 -3.15
N ILE A 105 -21.05 7.24 -4.18
CA ILE A 105 -20.74 8.68 -4.25
C ILE A 105 -22.02 9.50 -4.38
N GLU A 106 -22.93 9.06 -5.26
CA GLU A 106 -24.23 9.71 -5.46
C GLU A 106 -25.06 9.72 -4.16
N GLY A 107 -25.07 8.62 -3.41
CA GLY A 107 -25.76 8.49 -2.13
C GLY A 107 -25.24 9.48 -1.09
N LEU A 108 -23.93 9.52 -0.88
CA LEU A 108 -23.29 10.44 0.07
C LEU A 108 -23.50 11.92 -0.31
N MET A 109 -23.48 12.23 -1.60
CA MET A 109 -23.80 13.58 -2.06
C MET A 109 -25.27 13.94 -1.86
N ALA A 110 -26.18 13.00 -2.08
CA ALA A 110 -27.62 13.22 -1.89
C ALA A 110 -28.03 13.39 -0.41
N GLU A 111 -27.21 12.89 0.53
CA GLU A 111 -27.39 13.11 1.98
C GLU A 111 -26.98 14.52 2.44
N GLN A 112 -26.28 15.27 1.59
CA GLN A 112 -25.85 16.62 1.94
C GLN A 112 -27.01 17.62 1.91
N PRO A 113 -27.02 18.59 2.84
CA PRO A 113 -28.07 19.62 2.87
C PRO A 113 -28.24 20.32 1.53
N HIS A 114 -29.47 20.62 1.17
CA HIS A 114 -29.86 21.36 -0.03
C HIS A 114 -29.66 20.64 -1.38
N ILE A 115 -28.95 19.52 -1.45
CA ILE A 115 -28.76 18.71 -2.67
C ILE A 115 -29.99 17.85 -2.93
N LYS A 116 -30.54 17.90 -4.16
CA LYS A 116 -31.78 17.20 -4.55
C LYS A 116 -31.56 16.00 -5.45
N LYS A 117 -30.82 16.18 -6.52
CA LYS A 117 -30.53 15.12 -7.49
C LYS A 117 -29.05 15.13 -7.75
N VAL A 118 -28.48 13.93 -7.87
CA VAL A 118 -27.06 13.72 -8.14
C VAL A 118 -26.92 12.73 -9.29
N ALA A 119 -25.92 12.94 -10.12
CA ALA A 119 -25.43 11.96 -11.08
C ALA A 119 -23.91 12.05 -11.14
N VAL A 120 -23.23 10.94 -10.93
CA VAL A 120 -21.77 10.83 -11.03
C VAL A 120 -21.43 10.01 -12.26
N VAL A 121 -20.54 10.52 -13.10
CA VAL A 121 -20.16 9.87 -14.35
C VAL A 121 -18.66 10.00 -14.59
N ILE A 122 -18.10 9.10 -15.40
CA ILE A 122 -16.74 9.29 -15.92
C ILE A 122 -16.80 10.18 -17.17
N ARG A 123 -15.97 11.21 -17.19
CA ARG A 123 -15.72 12.08 -18.34
C ARG A 123 -14.23 12.24 -18.58
N LYS A 124 -13.85 12.47 -19.83
CA LYS A 124 -12.48 12.82 -20.17
C LYS A 124 -12.24 14.31 -19.90
N LEU A 125 -11.41 14.60 -18.89
CA LEU A 125 -10.88 15.93 -18.65
C LEU A 125 -9.39 15.89 -19.03
N ASN A 126 -8.98 16.77 -19.92
CA ASN A 126 -7.60 16.85 -20.41
C ASN A 126 -7.02 15.50 -20.94
N GLY A 127 -7.90 14.70 -21.58
CA GLY A 127 -7.51 13.39 -22.13
C GLY A 127 -7.46 12.25 -21.14
N GLN A 128 -7.73 12.48 -19.85
CA GLN A 128 -7.78 11.47 -18.79
C GLN A 128 -9.20 11.24 -18.29
N ASP A 129 -9.53 9.99 -17.95
CA ASP A 129 -10.81 9.64 -17.35
C ASP A 129 -10.87 10.15 -15.90
N ASN A 130 -11.92 10.93 -15.58
CA ASN A 130 -12.16 11.55 -14.28
C ASN A 130 -13.60 11.35 -13.82
N LEU A 131 -13.81 11.30 -12.50
CA LEU A 131 -15.14 11.33 -11.89
C LEU A 131 -15.67 12.76 -11.89
N CYS A 132 -16.86 12.93 -12.47
CA CYS A 132 -17.53 14.22 -12.57
C CYS A 132 -18.91 14.11 -11.93
N ALA A 133 -19.19 14.96 -10.95
CA ALA A 133 -20.45 15.02 -10.23
C ALA A 133 -21.32 16.16 -10.78
N TYR A 134 -22.53 15.81 -11.18
CA TYR A 134 -23.58 16.74 -11.58
C TYR A 134 -24.70 16.71 -10.54
N PHE A 135 -25.18 17.85 -10.10
CA PHE A 135 -26.22 17.88 -9.09
C PHE A 135 -27.12 19.11 -9.20
N THR A 136 -28.33 19.00 -8.65
CA THR A 136 -29.24 20.14 -8.47
C THR A 136 -29.39 20.41 -6.98
N ALA A 137 -29.54 21.69 -6.61
CA ALA A 137 -29.68 22.10 -5.22
C ALA A 137 -30.66 23.28 -5.09
N ASP A 138 -31.12 23.55 -3.86
CA ASP A 138 -32.02 24.66 -3.54
C ASP A 138 -31.29 25.99 -3.48
N GLU A 139 -29.98 25.96 -3.20
CA GLU A 139 -29.11 27.11 -3.10
C GLU A 139 -27.74 26.80 -3.72
N GLU A 140 -26.91 27.80 -3.85
CA GLU A 140 -25.55 27.64 -4.34
C GLU A 140 -24.71 26.87 -3.31
N ILE A 141 -24.15 25.74 -3.70
CA ILE A 141 -23.38 24.86 -2.83
C ILE A 141 -21.90 25.27 -2.86
N ASN A 142 -21.31 25.41 -1.69
CA ASN A 142 -19.86 25.56 -1.57
C ASN A 142 -19.17 24.22 -1.89
N ILE A 143 -18.54 24.16 -3.07
CA ILE A 143 -17.91 22.94 -3.59
C ILE A 143 -16.74 22.50 -2.72
N ASP A 144 -15.97 23.42 -2.15
CA ASP A 144 -14.81 23.07 -1.31
C ASP A 144 -15.28 22.42 0.00
N ALA A 145 -16.33 22.97 0.62
CA ALA A 145 -16.93 22.36 1.82
C ALA A 145 -17.51 20.97 1.52
N LEU A 146 -18.22 20.83 0.39
CA LEU A 146 -18.77 19.54 -0.07
C LEU A 146 -17.64 18.52 -0.29
N ARG A 147 -16.57 18.91 -0.96
CA ARG A 147 -15.41 18.06 -1.22
C ARG A 147 -14.75 17.58 0.08
N GLU A 148 -14.53 18.48 1.03
CA GLU A 148 -13.95 18.12 2.33
C GLU A 148 -14.86 17.16 3.12
N GLU A 149 -16.17 17.31 3.04
CA GLU A 149 -17.10 16.38 3.65
C GLU A 149 -17.03 14.98 3.00
N LEU A 150 -17.00 14.92 1.67
CA LEU A 150 -16.86 13.66 0.93
C LEU A 150 -15.53 12.95 1.22
N LYS A 151 -14.43 13.69 1.40
CA LYS A 151 -13.11 13.12 1.77
C LYS A 151 -13.13 12.38 3.11
N LYS A 152 -14.04 12.70 4.04
CA LYS A 152 -14.17 12.00 5.33
C LYS A 152 -14.74 10.59 5.18
N HIS A 153 -15.54 10.36 4.16
CA HIS A 153 -16.30 9.13 3.97
C HIS A 153 -15.81 8.30 2.78
N LEU A 154 -15.24 8.92 1.76
CA LEU A 154 -14.75 8.29 0.55
C LEU A 154 -13.22 8.17 0.53
N THR A 155 -12.73 7.14 -0.12
CA THR A 155 -11.31 7.08 -0.46
C THR A 155 -10.98 8.16 -1.50
N HIS A 156 -9.76 8.69 -1.47
CA HIS A 156 -9.33 9.83 -2.32
C HIS A 156 -9.62 9.63 -3.82
N TYR A 157 -9.57 8.39 -4.34
CA TYR A 157 -9.84 8.09 -5.75
C TYR A 157 -11.34 8.04 -6.10
N MET A 158 -12.22 8.05 -5.10
CA MET A 158 -13.68 8.11 -5.26
C MET A 158 -14.23 9.54 -5.16
N VAL A 159 -13.45 10.50 -4.70
CA VAL A 159 -13.87 11.91 -4.62
C VAL A 159 -13.88 12.50 -6.04
N PRO A 160 -15.02 13.03 -6.51
CA PRO A 160 -15.10 13.64 -7.84
C PRO A 160 -14.09 14.77 -8.01
N THR A 161 -13.51 14.86 -9.20
CA THR A 161 -12.55 15.92 -9.56
C THR A 161 -13.20 17.13 -10.21
N ALA A 162 -14.42 16.98 -10.68
CA ALA A 162 -15.22 18.07 -11.22
C ALA A 162 -16.64 18.03 -10.66
N TYR A 163 -17.17 19.19 -10.34
CA TYR A 163 -18.52 19.36 -9.80
C TYR A 163 -19.27 20.41 -10.64
N LEU A 164 -20.50 20.08 -11.04
CA LEU A 164 -21.34 21.00 -11.78
C LEU A 164 -22.73 21.07 -11.17
N GLN A 165 -23.04 22.19 -10.54
CA GLN A 165 -24.39 22.50 -10.09
C GLN A 165 -25.22 22.94 -11.28
N MET A 166 -26.39 22.34 -11.43
CA MET A 166 -27.33 22.58 -12.53
C MET A 166 -28.68 23.06 -12.01
N ASN A 167 -29.37 23.86 -12.80
CA ASN A 167 -30.75 24.28 -12.48
C ASN A 167 -31.73 23.10 -12.58
N GLU A 168 -31.52 22.21 -13.56
CA GLU A 168 -32.35 21.05 -13.80
C GLU A 168 -31.52 19.88 -14.33
N MET A 169 -31.81 18.68 -13.82
CA MET A 169 -31.16 17.45 -14.27
C MET A 169 -31.86 16.95 -15.54
N PRO A 170 -31.16 16.77 -16.67
CA PRO A 170 -31.78 16.24 -17.89
C PRO A 170 -32.27 14.82 -17.66
N VAL A 171 -33.48 14.52 -18.12
CA VAL A 171 -34.11 13.21 -17.98
C VAL A 171 -34.50 12.62 -19.32
N THR A 172 -34.38 11.29 -19.42
CA THR A 172 -34.92 10.53 -20.56
C THR A 172 -36.45 10.47 -20.51
N ALA A 173 -37.08 10.01 -21.58
CA ALA A 173 -38.54 9.81 -21.64
C ALA A 173 -39.08 8.89 -20.53
N ASN A 174 -38.21 8.03 -19.94
CA ASN A 174 -38.55 7.12 -18.85
C ASN A 174 -38.23 7.70 -17.46
N GLY A 175 -37.90 8.99 -17.34
CA GLY A 175 -37.62 9.65 -16.07
C GLY A 175 -36.24 9.40 -15.45
N LYS A 176 -35.34 8.66 -16.11
CA LYS A 176 -33.94 8.47 -15.66
C LYS A 176 -33.07 9.63 -16.13
N THR A 177 -32.00 9.93 -15.40
CA THR A 177 -30.99 10.92 -15.80
C THR A 177 -30.44 10.61 -17.20
N ASP A 178 -30.50 11.57 -18.10
CA ASP A 178 -29.94 11.46 -19.46
C ASP A 178 -28.47 11.88 -19.46
N ILE A 179 -27.59 10.90 -19.23
CA ILE A 179 -26.13 11.08 -19.14
C ILE A 179 -25.54 11.71 -20.41
N LYS A 180 -26.18 11.46 -21.59
CA LYS A 180 -25.70 11.99 -22.87
C LYS A 180 -25.95 13.49 -23.02
N ARG A 181 -26.94 14.01 -22.32
CA ARG A 181 -27.31 15.43 -22.32
C ARG A 181 -26.67 16.23 -21.19
N LEU A 182 -25.92 15.60 -20.32
CA LEU A 182 -25.11 16.31 -19.32
C LEU A 182 -24.05 17.14 -20.06
N PRO A 183 -23.88 18.43 -19.69
CA PRO A 183 -22.89 19.29 -20.31
C PRO A 183 -21.47 18.82 -20.06
N GLU A 184 -20.51 19.26 -20.86
CA GLU A 184 -19.09 19.01 -20.59
C GLU A 184 -18.73 19.60 -19.22
N PRO A 185 -18.04 18.84 -18.36
CA PRO A 185 -17.66 19.34 -17.05
C PRO A 185 -16.57 20.42 -17.21
N VAL A 186 -16.81 21.55 -16.56
CA VAL A 186 -15.76 22.54 -16.39
C VAL A 186 -14.89 22.05 -15.21
N PRO A 187 -13.57 21.95 -15.35
CA PRO A 187 -12.70 21.70 -14.20
C PRO A 187 -13.03 22.69 -13.08
N VAL A 188 -13.00 22.25 -11.83
CA VAL A 188 -13.20 23.15 -10.67
C VAL A 188 -12.37 24.40 -10.92
N SER A 189 -12.99 25.57 -10.84
CA SER A 189 -12.31 26.82 -11.13
C SER A 189 -11.04 26.86 -10.25
N LEU A 190 -9.90 26.89 -10.91
CA LEU A 190 -8.66 27.23 -10.25
C LEU A 190 -8.95 28.46 -9.40
N GLY A 191 -8.56 28.47 -8.13
CA GLY A 191 -8.71 29.61 -7.24
C GLY A 191 -8.27 30.92 -7.90
N GLU A 192 -8.35 32.04 -7.22
CA GLU A 192 -7.90 33.32 -7.76
C GLU A 192 -6.48 33.15 -8.31
N TYR A 193 -6.29 33.41 -9.61
CA TYR A 193 -5.00 33.17 -10.28
C TYR A 193 -3.90 34.01 -9.63
N VAL A 194 -2.94 33.35 -9.05
CA VAL A 194 -1.74 33.99 -8.51
C VAL A 194 -0.62 33.85 -9.55
N ALA A 195 -0.19 34.97 -10.10
CA ALA A 195 0.90 34.98 -11.07
C ALA A 195 2.24 34.56 -10.41
N PRO A 196 3.13 33.88 -11.13
CA PRO A 196 4.48 33.59 -10.62
C PRO A 196 5.26 34.91 -10.42
N GLU A 197 5.99 35.00 -9.31
CA GLU A 197 6.75 36.19 -8.92
C GLU A 197 8.23 36.15 -9.39
N ASN A 198 8.71 34.96 -9.77
CA ASN A 198 10.09 34.74 -10.21
C ASN A 198 10.16 33.62 -11.24
N LYS A 199 11.33 33.49 -11.90
CA LYS A 199 11.57 32.51 -12.96
C LYS A 199 11.42 31.04 -12.52
N THR A 200 11.71 30.77 -11.26
CA THR A 200 11.59 29.41 -10.71
C THR A 200 10.11 29.06 -10.49
N GLU A 201 9.30 29.98 -9.96
CA GLU A 201 7.85 29.79 -9.90
C GLU A 201 7.24 29.65 -11.31
N GLU A 202 7.69 30.48 -12.26
CA GLU A 202 7.25 30.40 -13.67
C GLU A 202 7.55 29.03 -14.27
N PHE A 203 8.76 28.49 -14.02
CA PHE A 203 9.14 27.14 -14.45
C PHE A 203 8.19 26.07 -13.88
N PHE A 204 7.94 26.06 -12.56
CA PHE A 204 7.06 25.07 -11.94
C PHE A 204 5.60 25.22 -12.36
N CYS A 205 5.11 26.45 -12.56
CA CYS A 205 3.80 26.68 -13.14
C CYS A 205 3.69 26.06 -14.54
N GLU A 206 4.71 26.27 -15.39
CA GLU A 206 4.73 25.73 -16.73
C GLU A 206 4.91 24.20 -16.75
N SER A 207 5.72 23.64 -15.85
CA SER A 207 5.89 22.20 -15.67
C SER A 207 4.58 21.52 -15.26
N PHE A 208 3.86 22.08 -14.29
CA PHE A 208 2.53 21.59 -13.90
C PHE A 208 1.55 21.72 -15.06
N ARG A 209 1.52 22.87 -15.74
CA ARG A 209 0.66 23.14 -16.88
C ARG A 209 0.84 22.11 -17.99
N LYS A 210 2.09 21.83 -18.39
CA LYS A 210 2.42 20.84 -19.42
C LYS A 210 2.03 19.42 -18.99
N THR A 211 2.42 19.05 -17.77
CA THR A 211 2.20 17.71 -17.23
C THR A 211 0.72 17.39 -17.10
N LEU A 212 -0.07 18.34 -16.63
CA LEU A 212 -1.51 18.19 -16.42
C LEU A 212 -2.35 18.58 -17.64
N LYS A 213 -1.73 19.11 -18.71
CA LYS A 213 -2.37 19.58 -19.92
C LYS A 213 -3.45 20.64 -19.67
N LEU A 214 -3.16 21.56 -18.76
CA LEU A 214 -4.03 22.67 -18.41
C LEU A 214 -3.76 23.88 -19.30
N GLU A 215 -4.74 24.77 -19.44
CA GLU A 215 -4.53 26.03 -20.14
C GLU A 215 -3.62 26.98 -19.36
N ARG A 216 -3.76 26.99 -18.04
CA ARG A 216 -3.01 27.87 -17.11
C ARG A 216 -2.84 27.21 -15.75
N VAL A 217 -1.74 27.51 -15.07
CA VAL A 217 -1.47 27.15 -13.66
C VAL A 217 -0.89 28.38 -12.97
N GLY A 218 -1.42 28.72 -11.80
CA GLY A 218 -0.92 29.79 -10.93
C GLY A 218 0.13 29.30 -9.92
N ALA A 219 0.86 30.23 -9.33
CA ALA A 219 1.92 29.91 -8.36
C ALA A 219 1.41 29.29 -7.05
N ALA A 220 0.14 29.49 -6.72
CA ALA A 220 -0.51 28.95 -5.53
C ALA A 220 -1.39 27.73 -5.79
N ASP A 221 -1.51 27.26 -7.04
CA ASP A 221 -2.33 26.10 -7.37
C ASP A 221 -1.71 24.82 -6.83
N ASP A 222 -2.48 24.05 -6.06
CA ASP A 222 -2.05 22.76 -5.53
C ASP A 222 -2.09 21.70 -6.64
N PHE A 223 -0.96 21.03 -6.86
CA PHE A 223 -0.78 20.03 -7.90
C PHE A 223 -1.85 18.93 -7.91
N PHE A 224 -2.21 18.45 -6.73
CA PHE A 224 -3.16 17.34 -6.60
C PHE A 224 -4.60 17.82 -6.75
N GLU A 225 -4.90 19.04 -6.34
CA GLU A 225 -6.22 19.63 -6.50
C GLU A 225 -6.55 19.99 -7.95
N ILE A 226 -5.53 20.42 -8.72
CA ILE A 226 -5.71 20.73 -10.16
C ILE A 226 -5.63 19.49 -11.07
N GLY A 227 -5.66 18.27 -10.47
CA GLY A 227 -5.75 17.01 -11.21
C GLY A 227 -4.45 16.20 -11.26
N GLY A 228 -3.42 16.62 -10.56
CA GLY A 228 -2.20 15.86 -10.36
C GLY A 228 -2.46 14.56 -9.60
N THR A 229 -1.70 13.55 -9.95
CA THR A 229 -1.74 12.25 -9.28
C THR A 229 -0.33 11.78 -8.99
N SER A 230 -0.18 10.83 -8.06
CA SER A 230 1.12 10.19 -7.80
C SER A 230 1.80 9.65 -9.07
N LEU A 231 1.03 9.33 -10.09
CA LEU A 231 1.54 8.84 -11.38
C LEU A 231 2.25 9.93 -12.19
N VAL A 232 1.70 11.13 -12.21
CA VAL A 232 2.23 12.23 -13.01
C VAL A 232 3.27 13.08 -12.27
N VAL A 233 3.45 12.88 -10.96
CA VAL A 233 4.57 13.51 -10.21
C VAL A 233 5.91 13.22 -10.84
N THR A 234 6.11 11.99 -11.36
CA THR A 234 7.36 11.59 -12.02
C THR A 234 7.70 12.49 -13.21
N ALA A 235 6.69 12.91 -13.99
CA ALA A 235 6.92 13.79 -15.14
C ALA A 235 7.38 15.19 -14.69
N VAL A 236 6.84 15.72 -13.60
CA VAL A 236 7.28 17.00 -13.01
C VAL A 236 8.73 16.90 -12.52
N VAL A 237 9.07 15.80 -11.83
CA VAL A 237 10.42 15.57 -11.30
C VAL A 237 11.45 15.49 -12.44
N LEU A 238 11.12 14.80 -13.53
CA LEU A 238 11.98 14.70 -14.70
C LEU A 238 12.17 16.05 -15.40
N ASP A 239 11.07 16.76 -15.70
CA ASP A 239 11.10 18.08 -16.33
C ASP A 239 11.92 19.07 -15.48
N ALA A 240 11.75 19.05 -14.17
CA ALA A 240 12.53 19.88 -13.24
C ALA A 240 14.02 19.51 -13.25
N SER A 241 14.37 18.24 -13.22
CA SER A 241 15.74 17.76 -13.25
C SER A 241 16.46 18.14 -14.55
N GLU A 242 15.80 17.99 -15.71
CA GLU A 242 16.34 18.37 -17.04
C GLU A 242 16.57 19.88 -17.16
N ASN A 243 15.83 20.69 -16.42
CA ASN A 243 15.94 22.16 -16.43
C ASN A 243 16.78 22.72 -15.27
N GLY A 244 17.54 21.89 -14.55
CA GLY A 244 18.46 22.31 -13.49
C GLY A 244 17.81 22.61 -12.14
N PHE A 245 16.57 22.12 -11.95
CA PHE A 245 15.86 22.15 -10.65
C PHE A 245 15.74 20.74 -10.08
N PRO A 246 16.78 20.19 -9.45
CA PRO A 246 16.76 18.82 -8.95
C PRO A 246 15.82 18.71 -7.73
N ILE A 247 14.58 18.29 -7.97
CA ILE A 247 13.59 17.93 -6.96
C ILE A 247 13.40 16.43 -6.89
N THR A 248 13.00 15.93 -5.75
CA THR A 248 12.65 14.53 -5.56
C THR A 248 11.15 14.31 -5.73
N TYR A 249 10.76 13.05 -5.90
CA TYR A 249 9.37 12.63 -5.86
C TYR A 249 8.67 13.08 -4.55
N GLY A 250 9.36 13.00 -3.42
CA GLY A 250 8.88 13.45 -2.11
C GLY A 250 8.64 14.95 -2.03
N ASP A 251 9.44 15.75 -2.74
CA ASP A 251 9.30 17.21 -2.70
C ASP A 251 7.97 17.67 -3.31
N VAL A 252 7.51 17.05 -4.39
CA VAL A 252 6.20 17.39 -4.99
C VAL A 252 5.03 17.05 -4.04
N PHE A 253 5.16 16.01 -3.22
CA PHE A 253 4.14 15.67 -2.21
C PHE A 253 4.19 16.61 -1.00
N LYS A 254 5.33 17.16 -0.71
CA LYS A 254 5.52 18.07 0.43
C LYS A 254 5.23 19.52 0.05
N TYR A 255 5.67 19.92 -1.11
CA TYR A 255 5.57 21.27 -1.67
C TYR A 255 4.63 21.22 -2.87
N THR A 256 3.33 21.13 -2.58
CA THR A 256 2.31 20.82 -3.58
C THR A 256 2.00 21.95 -4.56
N THR A 257 2.56 23.13 -4.34
CA THR A 257 2.35 24.30 -5.21
C THR A 257 3.63 24.72 -5.92
N PRO A 258 3.55 25.36 -7.11
CA PRO A 258 4.71 25.92 -7.80
C PRO A 258 5.55 26.86 -6.95
N ARG A 259 4.90 27.72 -6.15
CA ARG A 259 5.56 28.64 -5.21
C ARG A 259 6.36 27.89 -4.17
N ALA A 260 5.76 26.90 -3.53
CA ALA A 260 6.42 26.10 -2.50
C ALA A 260 7.62 25.31 -3.03
N LEU A 261 7.52 24.76 -4.26
CA LEU A 261 8.66 24.11 -4.92
C LEU A 261 9.75 25.11 -5.28
N ALA A 262 9.39 26.31 -5.75
CA ALA A 262 10.36 27.35 -6.08
C ALA A 262 11.14 27.88 -4.86
N GLU A 263 10.53 27.82 -3.67
CA GLU A 263 11.20 28.22 -2.43
C GLU A 263 12.42 27.37 -2.08
N LEU A 264 12.48 26.11 -2.57
CA LEU A 264 13.63 25.23 -2.41
C LEU A 264 14.92 25.80 -3.04
N PHE A 265 14.81 26.80 -3.95
CA PHE A 265 15.91 27.33 -4.76
C PHE A 265 16.18 28.82 -4.51
N LYS A 266 15.55 29.45 -3.50
CA LYS A 266 15.63 30.92 -3.29
C LYS A 266 17.02 31.47 -2.94
N ASP A 267 17.90 30.67 -2.32
CA ASP A 267 19.19 31.14 -1.80
C ASP A 267 20.42 30.50 -2.48
N GLY A 268 20.27 29.87 -3.65
CA GLY A 268 21.38 29.20 -4.36
C GLY A 268 21.93 27.95 -3.63
N GLU A 269 21.49 27.69 -2.43
CA GLU A 269 21.62 26.44 -1.70
C GLU A 269 20.22 25.86 -1.53
N VAL A 270 20.08 24.54 -1.79
CA VAL A 270 18.84 23.82 -1.55
C VAL A 270 18.54 23.92 -0.06
N ASN A 271 17.61 24.79 0.31
CA ASN A 271 17.17 24.87 1.70
C ASN A 271 16.46 23.58 2.06
N ASP A 272 17.16 22.68 2.74
CA ASP A 272 16.61 21.46 3.35
C ASP A 272 15.73 21.85 4.58
N THR A 273 14.59 22.51 4.31
CA THR A 273 13.64 22.90 5.37
C THR A 273 12.70 21.75 5.75
N GLY A 274 13.04 20.52 5.39
CA GLY A 274 12.17 19.38 5.49
C GLY A 274 12.53 18.34 6.50
N LYS A 275 13.22 18.63 7.59
CA LYS A 275 13.30 17.69 8.72
C LYS A 275 11.92 17.57 9.35
N LEU A 276 11.17 16.54 8.94
CA LEU A 276 9.84 16.17 9.48
C LEU A 276 9.86 16.00 11.01
N PHE A 277 11.03 15.66 11.57
CA PHE A 277 11.30 15.53 12.99
C PHE A 277 12.69 16.07 13.31
N ASP A 278 12.82 16.81 14.40
CA ASP A 278 14.12 17.20 14.91
C ASP A 278 14.78 16.01 15.62
N PHE A 279 15.68 15.35 14.91
CA PHE A 279 16.51 14.28 15.49
C PHE A 279 17.82 14.83 16.06
N GLU A 280 18.32 15.96 15.58
CA GLU A 280 19.61 16.52 16.00
C GLU A 280 19.52 17.24 17.35
N GLY A 281 18.41 17.93 17.63
CA GLY A 281 18.21 18.65 18.88
C GLY A 281 17.75 17.79 20.07
N TYR A 282 17.50 16.49 19.87
CA TYR A 282 17.01 15.61 20.92
C TYR A 282 18.16 15.10 21.82
N ASP A 283 17.94 15.07 23.13
CA ASP A 283 18.89 14.50 24.10
C ASP A 283 18.78 12.98 24.18
N TYR A 284 19.72 12.28 23.52
CA TYR A 284 19.79 10.82 23.49
C TYR A 284 20.50 10.19 24.70
N THR A 285 20.95 10.95 25.70
CA THR A 285 21.79 10.44 26.80
C THR A 285 21.21 9.21 27.46
N LYS A 286 19.95 9.24 27.92
CA LYS A 286 19.29 8.10 28.57
C LYS A 286 19.12 6.91 27.64
N ILE A 287 18.80 7.16 26.37
CA ILE A 287 18.64 6.09 25.35
C ILE A 287 20.00 5.44 25.09
N ASN A 288 21.05 6.22 24.93
CA ASN A 288 22.40 5.69 24.70
C ASN A 288 22.92 4.86 25.90
N GLU A 289 22.62 5.30 27.15
CA GLU A 289 22.90 4.51 28.35
C GLU A 289 22.14 3.18 28.35
N LEU A 290 20.88 3.17 27.95
CA LEU A 290 20.09 1.93 27.79
C LEU A 290 20.71 1.03 26.72
N LEU A 291 21.00 1.58 25.55
CA LEU A 291 21.54 0.82 24.41
C LEU A 291 22.94 0.25 24.68
N SER A 292 23.76 0.93 25.49
CA SER A 292 25.07 0.40 25.89
C SER A 292 24.98 -0.90 26.67
N LYS A 293 23.85 -1.19 27.31
CA LYS A 293 23.56 -2.42 28.06
C LYS A 293 22.96 -3.53 27.19
N ASN A 294 22.61 -3.25 25.94
CA ASN A 294 22.05 -4.22 24.99
C ASN A 294 23.16 -5.17 24.48
N THR A 295 23.57 -6.10 25.30
CA THR A 295 24.75 -6.98 25.07
C THR A 295 24.39 -8.46 25.22
N VAL A 296 25.26 -9.33 24.67
CA VAL A 296 25.13 -10.78 24.85
C VAL A 296 25.30 -11.20 26.33
N ASP A 297 26.10 -10.47 27.10
CA ASP A 297 26.28 -10.75 28.51
C ASP A 297 25.03 -10.37 29.32
N ALA A 298 24.36 -9.27 28.98
CA ALA A 298 23.08 -8.95 29.57
C ALA A 298 22.01 -10.02 29.26
N PHE A 299 22.01 -10.56 28.03
CA PHE A 299 21.12 -11.68 27.68
C PHE A 299 21.41 -12.94 28.51
N ARG A 300 22.71 -13.25 28.81
CA ARG A 300 23.08 -14.41 29.63
C ARG A 300 22.73 -14.25 31.10
N ALA A 301 22.87 -13.04 31.61
CA ALA A 301 22.64 -12.73 33.03
C ALA A 301 21.16 -12.51 33.34
N GLY A 302 20.36 -12.08 32.35
CA GLY A 302 18.98 -11.73 32.52
C GLY A 302 18.03 -12.94 32.49
N GLU A 303 16.84 -12.75 33.05
CA GLU A 303 15.80 -13.77 33.09
C GLU A 303 14.87 -13.67 31.86
N LYS A 304 14.69 -14.81 31.18
CA LYS A 304 13.71 -14.91 30.07
C LYS A 304 12.32 -14.86 30.62
N ARG A 305 11.45 -14.10 29.94
CA ARG A 305 10.05 -13.95 30.31
C ARG A 305 9.14 -14.61 29.27
N PRO A 306 8.22 -15.51 29.67
CA PRO A 306 7.22 -16.06 28.75
C PRO A 306 6.38 -14.93 28.16
N LEU A 307 5.79 -15.18 26.99
CA LEU A 307 4.98 -14.17 26.30
C LEU A 307 3.63 -13.95 27.01
N GLY A 308 3.10 -15.01 27.65
CA GLY A 308 1.77 -14.96 28.30
C GLY A 308 0.66 -14.67 27.30
N ASN A 309 -0.38 -13.98 27.76
CA ASN A 309 -1.43 -13.50 26.88
C ASN A 309 -0.94 -12.28 26.10
N ILE A 310 -1.22 -12.27 24.82
CA ILE A 310 -0.70 -11.22 23.94
C ILE A 310 -1.80 -10.29 23.42
N MET A 311 -1.44 -9.07 23.12
CA MET A 311 -2.24 -8.14 22.33
C MET A 311 -1.49 -7.81 21.05
N ILE A 312 -2.18 -7.83 19.90
CA ILE A 312 -1.59 -7.51 18.59
C ILE A 312 -2.36 -6.35 17.96
N THR A 313 -1.68 -5.23 17.68
CA THR A 313 -2.18 -4.23 16.73
C THR A 313 -1.78 -4.63 15.32
N GLY A 314 -2.63 -4.32 14.33
CA GLY A 314 -2.30 -4.63 12.94
C GLY A 314 -2.32 -6.13 12.60
N ALA A 315 -3.05 -6.96 13.37
CA ALA A 315 -3.25 -8.39 13.07
C ALA A 315 -3.89 -8.63 11.69
N GLY A 316 -4.58 -7.65 11.11
CA GLY A 316 -5.12 -7.69 9.75
C GLY A 316 -4.09 -7.41 8.64
N GLY A 317 -2.81 -7.23 8.96
CA GLY A 317 -1.71 -7.10 8.01
C GLY A 317 -0.95 -8.42 7.80
N PHE A 318 -0.08 -8.46 6.77
CA PHE A 318 0.69 -9.66 6.44
C PHE A 318 1.52 -10.18 7.62
N MET A 319 2.33 -9.31 8.24
CA MET A 319 3.14 -9.68 9.39
C MET A 319 2.31 -10.04 10.62
N GLY A 320 1.28 -9.24 10.92
CA GLY A 320 0.45 -9.46 12.12
C GLY A 320 -0.34 -10.77 12.07
N ALA A 321 -0.88 -11.14 10.91
CA ALA A 321 -1.59 -12.41 10.72
C ALA A 321 -0.65 -13.62 10.89
N HIS A 322 0.56 -13.57 10.34
CA HIS A 322 1.56 -14.63 10.48
C HIS A 322 2.13 -14.70 11.89
N LEU A 323 2.33 -13.56 12.57
CA LEU A 323 2.72 -13.53 13.97
C LEU A 323 1.67 -14.18 14.87
N LEU A 324 0.38 -13.88 14.63
CA LEU A 324 -0.73 -14.52 15.33
C LEU A 324 -0.72 -16.04 15.08
N ALA A 325 -0.56 -16.48 13.84
CA ALA A 325 -0.51 -17.88 13.49
C ALA A 325 0.65 -18.61 14.19
N GLU A 326 1.86 -18.05 14.17
CA GLU A 326 3.01 -18.66 14.84
C GLU A 326 2.87 -18.66 16.37
N TYR A 327 2.25 -17.63 16.95
CA TYR A 327 1.90 -17.62 18.37
C TYR A 327 0.89 -18.73 18.71
N LEU A 328 -0.18 -18.88 17.96
CA LEU A 328 -1.19 -19.93 18.20
C LEU A 328 -0.61 -21.35 18.12
N LYS A 329 0.37 -21.57 17.22
CA LYS A 329 1.06 -22.86 17.07
C LYS A 329 2.03 -23.18 18.20
N ARG A 330 2.69 -22.17 18.81
CA ARG A 330 3.84 -22.37 19.70
C ARG A 330 3.57 -22.06 21.16
N GLU A 331 2.58 -21.24 21.43
CA GLU A 331 2.25 -20.73 22.77
C GLU A 331 0.82 -21.14 23.15
N SER A 332 0.50 -21.07 24.43
CA SER A 332 -0.82 -21.50 24.95
C SER A 332 -1.72 -20.37 25.43
N GLY A 333 -1.23 -19.12 25.47
CA GLY A 333 -1.97 -17.96 25.94
C GLY A 333 -3.07 -17.50 24.98
N LYS A 334 -3.88 -16.52 25.42
CA LYS A 334 -4.87 -15.84 24.60
C LYS A 334 -4.24 -14.73 23.77
N ALA A 335 -4.85 -14.41 22.64
CA ALA A 335 -4.47 -13.30 21.76
C ALA A 335 -5.64 -12.32 21.62
N TYR A 336 -5.41 -11.06 21.95
CA TYR A 336 -6.34 -9.94 21.79
C TYR A 336 -5.92 -9.14 20.56
N CYS A 337 -6.73 -9.12 19.51
CA CYS A 337 -6.41 -8.49 18.24
C CYS A 337 -7.20 -7.20 18.05
N VAL A 338 -6.53 -6.06 17.95
CA VAL A 338 -7.16 -4.77 17.65
C VAL A 338 -7.03 -4.47 16.17
N ILE A 339 -8.14 -4.47 15.46
CA ILE A 339 -8.19 -4.17 14.03
C ILE A 339 -9.46 -3.38 13.67
N ARG A 340 -9.40 -2.61 12.59
CA ARG A 340 -10.57 -1.95 12.01
C ARG A 340 -11.43 -2.97 11.26
N LYS A 341 -12.75 -2.92 11.38
CA LYS A 341 -13.66 -3.82 10.64
C LYS A 341 -13.54 -3.63 9.11
N GLY A 342 -13.20 -2.43 8.64
CA GLY A 342 -13.16 -2.12 7.22
C GLY A 342 -14.53 -2.29 6.55
N LYS A 343 -14.57 -3.01 5.43
CA LYS A 343 -15.81 -3.31 4.68
C LYS A 343 -16.55 -4.56 5.18
N PHE A 344 -16.10 -5.19 6.26
CA PHE A 344 -16.73 -6.37 6.86
C PHE A 344 -17.75 -5.94 7.91
N ASP A 345 -18.72 -6.81 8.22
CA ASP A 345 -19.71 -6.54 9.23
C ASP A 345 -19.09 -6.40 10.64
N THR A 346 -18.07 -7.23 10.91
CA THR A 346 -17.31 -7.20 12.16
C THR A 346 -15.80 -7.28 11.92
N ALA A 347 -15.03 -6.78 12.89
CA ALA A 347 -13.57 -6.92 12.90
C ALA A 347 -13.17 -8.41 12.99
N ARG A 348 -13.93 -9.23 13.74
CA ARG A 348 -13.67 -10.66 13.85
C ARG A 348 -13.81 -11.37 12.51
N GLU A 349 -14.89 -11.14 11.78
CA GLU A 349 -15.10 -11.71 10.45
C GLU A 349 -13.97 -11.36 9.48
N ARG A 350 -13.51 -10.11 9.52
CA ARG A 350 -12.35 -9.69 8.72
C ARG A 350 -11.11 -10.51 9.02
N LEU A 351 -10.80 -10.72 10.31
CA LEU A 351 -9.61 -11.45 10.69
C LEU A 351 -9.75 -12.95 10.40
N GLU A 352 -10.91 -13.54 10.65
CA GLU A 352 -11.21 -14.94 10.31
C GLU A 352 -11.01 -15.22 8.82
N ASN A 353 -11.55 -14.37 7.95
CA ASN A 353 -11.38 -14.52 6.50
C ASN A 353 -9.89 -14.42 6.09
N LEU A 354 -9.13 -13.53 6.71
CA LEU A 354 -7.71 -13.39 6.43
C LEU A 354 -6.90 -14.61 6.91
N MET A 355 -7.20 -15.10 8.12
CA MET A 355 -6.57 -16.31 8.66
C MET A 355 -6.89 -17.54 7.82
N PHE A 356 -8.14 -17.69 7.39
CA PHE A 356 -8.53 -18.75 6.48
C PHE A 356 -7.84 -18.64 5.12
N TYR A 357 -7.69 -17.44 4.57
CA TYR A 357 -6.96 -17.23 3.31
C TYR A 357 -5.51 -17.73 3.39
N TYR A 358 -4.78 -17.40 4.48
CA TYR A 358 -3.38 -17.78 4.60
C TYR A 358 -3.17 -19.21 5.12
N PHE A 359 -4.05 -19.74 5.95
CA PHE A 359 -3.80 -20.96 6.72
C PHE A 359 -4.88 -22.02 6.55
N GLY A 360 -5.90 -21.78 5.72
CA GLY A 360 -7.03 -22.70 5.58
C GLY A 360 -7.73 -22.92 6.94
N SER A 361 -8.07 -24.19 7.23
CA SER A 361 -8.69 -24.60 8.49
C SER A 361 -7.69 -25.00 9.57
N ASP A 362 -6.39 -24.95 9.31
CA ASP A 362 -5.35 -25.48 10.22
C ASP A 362 -5.34 -24.85 11.62
N LEU A 363 -5.83 -23.61 11.77
CA LEU A 363 -5.86 -22.86 13.01
C LEU A 363 -7.28 -22.50 13.48
N GLU A 364 -8.31 -23.11 12.91
CA GLU A 364 -9.71 -22.74 13.18
C GLU A 364 -10.09 -22.93 14.66
N ASN A 365 -9.67 -24.04 15.26
CA ASN A 365 -9.95 -24.35 16.67
C ASN A 365 -9.21 -23.37 17.59
N GLU A 366 -7.90 -23.21 17.43
CA GLU A 366 -7.07 -22.31 18.24
C GLU A 366 -7.55 -20.87 18.09
N PHE A 367 -7.93 -20.45 16.89
CA PHE A 367 -8.49 -19.13 16.64
C PHE A 367 -9.82 -18.96 17.38
N SER A 368 -10.72 -19.91 17.27
CA SER A 368 -12.05 -19.85 17.90
C SER A 368 -11.96 -19.75 19.42
N GLU A 369 -11.08 -20.55 20.04
CA GLU A 369 -10.97 -20.68 21.50
C GLU A 369 -10.11 -19.60 22.16
N ARG A 370 -9.06 -19.11 21.42
CA ARG A 370 -8.00 -18.31 22.03
C ARG A 370 -7.89 -16.89 21.50
N VAL A 371 -8.61 -16.55 20.41
CA VAL A 371 -8.50 -15.21 19.80
C VAL A 371 -9.75 -14.38 20.08
N GLU A 372 -9.54 -13.24 20.71
CA GLU A 372 -10.54 -12.20 20.89
C GLU A 372 -10.23 -11.01 19.98
N VAL A 373 -11.22 -10.59 19.20
CA VAL A 373 -11.02 -9.52 18.20
C VAL A 373 -11.85 -8.31 18.58
N LEU A 374 -11.18 -7.18 18.75
CA LEU A 374 -11.77 -5.89 19.07
C LEU A 374 -11.72 -4.97 17.84
N ASN A 375 -12.84 -4.30 17.58
CA ASN A 375 -12.84 -3.25 16.56
C ASN A 375 -12.23 -1.99 17.15
N GLY A 376 -11.14 -1.51 16.54
CA GLY A 376 -10.45 -0.33 17.03
C GLY A 376 -9.43 0.24 16.04
N ASP A 377 -9.03 1.48 16.25
CA ASP A 377 -7.98 2.18 15.51
C ASP A 377 -6.82 2.50 16.46
N VAL A 378 -5.60 2.22 16.03
CA VAL A 378 -4.39 2.44 16.83
C VAL A 378 -4.11 3.94 17.09
N THR A 379 -4.68 4.81 16.29
CA THR A 379 -4.54 6.27 16.44
C THR A 379 -5.47 6.84 17.52
N ASP A 380 -6.56 6.13 17.85
CA ASP A 380 -7.50 6.54 18.88
C ASP A 380 -7.33 5.69 20.16
N TYR A 381 -6.87 6.31 21.25
CA TYR A 381 -6.66 5.62 22.51
C TYR A 381 -7.93 4.99 23.11
N LYS A 382 -9.12 5.51 22.79
CA LYS A 382 -10.39 4.90 23.23
C LYS A 382 -10.52 3.45 22.77
N SER A 383 -9.90 3.08 21.65
CA SER A 383 -9.82 1.70 21.18
C SER A 383 -9.06 0.76 22.13
N PHE A 384 -8.23 1.30 23.01
CA PHE A 384 -7.41 0.55 23.97
C PHE A 384 -8.01 0.51 25.37
N GLU A 385 -8.95 1.39 25.71
CA GLU A 385 -9.57 1.42 27.05
C GLU A 385 -10.17 0.08 27.50
N PRO A 386 -10.89 -0.68 26.63
CA PRO A 386 -11.39 -2.00 27.01
C PRO A 386 -10.29 -3.01 27.36
N LEU A 387 -9.09 -2.82 26.84
CA LEU A 387 -7.94 -3.70 27.04
C LEU A 387 -7.24 -3.47 28.39
N GLU A 388 -7.45 -2.31 29.03
CA GLU A 388 -6.79 -1.98 30.31
C GLU A 388 -7.14 -2.96 31.46
N SER A 389 -8.30 -3.61 31.38
CA SER A 389 -8.75 -4.59 32.36
C SER A 389 -8.43 -6.05 32.01
N LEU A 390 -7.88 -6.30 30.81
CA LEU A 390 -7.58 -7.65 30.34
C LEU A 390 -6.18 -8.11 30.82
N PRO A 391 -6.00 -9.41 31.05
CA PRO A 391 -4.73 -9.95 31.52
C PRO A 391 -3.71 -10.06 30.36
N ILE A 392 -3.24 -8.92 29.87
CA ILE A 392 -2.28 -8.83 28.77
C ILE A 392 -0.87 -8.76 29.35
N ASP A 393 -0.02 -9.71 28.96
CA ASP A 393 1.39 -9.79 29.38
C ASP A 393 2.35 -9.17 28.36
N THR A 394 2.00 -9.23 27.06
CA THR A 394 2.85 -8.73 25.97
C THR A 394 2.01 -8.03 24.88
N VAL A 395 2.41 -6.83 24.51
CA VAL A 395 1.81 -6.05 23.41
C VAL A 395 2.72 -6.07 22.21
N PHE A 396 2.23 -6.58 21.08
CA PHE A 396 2.90 -6.53 19.78
C PHE A 396 2.32 -5.39 18.93
N ASN A 397 3.10 -4.34 18.72
CA ASN A 397 2.71 -3.23 17.87
C ASN A 397 3.16 -3.49 16.41
N CYS A 398 2.32 -4.20 15.66
CA CYS A 398 2.53 -4.52 14.23
C CYS A 398 1.86 -3.52 13.29
N ALA A 399 0.99 -2.63 13.80
CA ALA A 399 0.33 -1.64 12.98
C ALA A 399 1.34 -0.63 12.43
N ALA A 400 1.33 -0.46 11.12
CA ALA A 400 2.19 0.51 10.44
C ALA A 400 1.55 0.97 9.13
N ASN A 401 1.75 2.23 8.78
CA ASN A 401 1.57 2.73 7.43
C ASN A 401 2.92 2.66 6.72
N VAL A 402 3.00 1.82 5.70
CA VAL A 402 4.24 1.56 4.94
C VAL A 402 4.38 2.39 3.66
N LYS A 403 3.49 3.37 3.47
CA LYS A 403 3.62 4.33 2.36
C LYS A 403 4.85 5.22 2.60
N HIS A 404 5.59 5.48 1.54
CA HIS A 404 6.76 6.36 1.63
C HIS A 404 6.37 7.84 1.64
N PHE A 405 5.22 8.18 1.05
CA PHE A 405 4.73 9.54 0.87
C PHE A 405 3.23 9.62 1.12
N SER A 406 2.79 10.69 1.74
CA SER A 406 1.38 11.04 1.99
C SER A 406 1.26 12.55 2.17
N ASN A 407 0.15 13.13 1.74
CA ASN A 407 -0.14 14.56 1.90
C ASN A 407 -0.65 14.93 3.30
N GLY A 408 -1.01 13.91 4.11
CA GLY A 408 -1.52 14.08 5.47
C GLY A 408 -0.54 13.57 6.53
N THR A 409 -1.02 13.50 7.76
CA THR A 409 -0.32 12.97 8.95
C THR A 409 -0.58 11.49 9.18
N ASP A 410 -1.27 10.79 8.26
CA ASP A 410 -1.69 9.40 8.42
C ASP A 410 -0.53 8.42 8.67
N ILE A 411 0.66 8.72 8.14
CA ILE A 411 1.86 7.91 8.36
C ILE A 411 2.35 8.13 9.81
N GLU A 412 2.48 9.38 10.22
CA GLU A 412 2.95 9.79 11.55
C GLU A 412 1.94 9.36 12.62
N ASP A 413 0.65 9.56 12.39
CA ASP A 413 -0.41 9.21 13.33
C ASP A 413 -0.42 7.70 13.62
N ILE A 414 -0.24 6.86 12.60
CA ILE A 414 -0.21 5.41 12.78
C ILE A 414 1.13 4.95 13.35
N ASN A 415 2.26 5.39 12.76
CA ASN A 415 3.58 4.85 13.11
C ASN A 415 4.10 5.38 14.45
N VAL A 416 3.83 6.66 14.76
CA VAL A 416 4.27 7.30 16.01
C VAL A 416 3.13 7.34 17.03
N GLY A 417 1.96 7.88 16.66
CA GLY A 417 0.80 7.99 17.54
C GLY A 417 0.33 6.61 18.03
N GLY A 418 0.27 5.61 17.13
CA GLY A 418 -0.02 4.23 17.49
C GLY A 418 0.99 3.63 18.48
N ALA A 419 2.28 3.90 18.31
CA ALA A 419 3.30 3.46 19.27
C ALA A 419 3.13 4.12 20.64
N VAL A 420 2.85 5.43 20.69
CA VAL A 420 2.59 6.17 21.93
C VAL A 420 1.35 5.61 22.66
N ASN A 421 0.30 5.27 21.93
CA ASN A 421 -0.89 4.65 22.52
C ASN A 421 -0.59 3.26 23.12
N CYS A 422 0.24 2.44 22.44
CA CYS A 422 0.70 1.16 23.00
C CYS A 422 1.57 1.36 24.27
N ILE A 423 2.47 2.35 24.28
CA ILE A 423 3.26 2.70 25.48
C ILE A 423 2.34 3.06 26.65
N LYS A 424 1.32 3.87 26.39
CA LYS A 424 0.34 4.28 27.42
C LYS A 424 -0.41 3.08 28.00
N LEU A 425 -0.86 2.14 27.13
CA LEU A 425 -1.48 0.90 27.57
C LEU A 425 -0.52 0.07 28.43
N CYS A 426 0.70 -0.16 27.97
CA CYS A 426 1.70 -0.97 28.67
C CYS A 426 2.06 -0.38 30.04
N ARG A 427 2.14 0.95 30.17
CA ARG A 427 2.36 1.63 31.46
C ARG A 427 1.21 1.40 32.44
N LYS A 428 -0.04 1.30 31.97
CA LYS A 428 -1.21 1.05 32.83
C LYS A 428 -1.35 -0.40 33.23
N THR A 429 -1.07 -1.34 32.32
CA THR A 429 -1.27 -2.77 32.54
C THR A 429 -0.05 -3.48 33.10
N GLY A 430 1.14 -2.89 32.99
CA GLY A 430 2.41 -3.55 33.29
C GLY A 430 2.87 -4.53 32.20
N ALA A 431 2.20 -4.58 31.06
CA ALA A 431 2.56 -5.42 29.93
C ALA A 431 3.88 -4.97 29.30
N ARG A 432 4.62 -5.94 28.76
CA ARG A 432 5.81 -5.71 27.92
C ARG A 432 5.37 -5.19 26.55
N MET A 433 6.16 -4.32 25.94
CA MET A 433 5.94 -3.81 24.59
C MET A 433 6.96 -4.34 23.60
N ILE A 434 6.49 -4.83 22.45
CA ILE A 434 7.32 -5.19 21.29
C ILE A 434 6.91 -4.30 20.13
N HIS A 435 7.80 -3.42 19.70
CA HIS A 435 7.57 -2.50 18.59
C HIS A 435 8.31 -2.95 17.35
N PHE A 436 7.59 -3.09 16.23
CA PHE A 436 8.22 -3.43 14.95
C PHE A 436 8.61 -2.18 14.17
N SER A 437 9.88 -2.10 13.85
CA SER A 437 10.49 -1.06 13.01
C SER A 437 11.10 -1.68 11.75
N THR A 438 12.04 -1.01 11.12
CA THR A 438 12.68 -1.44 9.87
C THR A 438 14.17 -1.16 9.92
N VAL A 439 14.99 -2.03 9.30
CA VAL A 439 16.42 -1.74 9.12
C VAL A 439 16.67 -0.53 8.20
N SER A 440 15.66 -0.10 7.44
CA SER A 440 15.75 1.09 6.59
C SER A 440 15.93 2.40 7.38
N VAL A 441 15.78 2.38 8.72
CA VAL A 441 16.17 3.50 9.60
C VAL A 441 17.69 3.73 9.64
N SER A 442 18.50 2.83 9.06
CA SER A 442 19.92 3.11 8.78
C SER A 442 20.09 4.37 7.94
N GLY A 443 19.11 4.68 7.08
CA GLY A 443 19.06 5.90 6.32
C GLY A 443 20.13 5.99 5.23
N THR A 444 20.44 7.23 4.88
CA THR A 444 21.39 7.59 3.83
C THR A 444 22.35 8.67 4.30
N THR A 445 23.35 8.98 3.54
CA THR A 445 24.22 10.15 3.75
C THR A 445 24.81 10.65 2.44
N GLU A 446 25.03 11.96 2.38
CA GLU A 446 25.83 12.61 1.33
C GLU A 446 27.33 12.57 1.69
N ASP A 447 27.65 12.57 2.98
CA ASP A 447 29.01 12.63 3.48
C ASP A 447 29.22 11.73 4.70
N VAL A 448 29.86 10.58 4.47
CA VAL A 448 30.17 9.58 5.50
C VAL A 448 31.03 10.16 6.63
N SER A 449 31.79 11.23 6.38
CA SER A 449 32.69 11.84 7.38
C SER A 449 31.90 12.57 8.49
N LYS A 450 30.65 12.95 8.23
CA LYS A 450 29.76 13.63 9.19
C LYS A 450 29.07 12.69 10.17
N LEU A 451 29.14 11.38 9.92
CA LEU A 451 28.47 10.39 10.76
C LEU A 451 29.35 10.06 11.98
N SER A 452 28.72 9.90 13.13
CA SER A 452 29.40 9.41 14.34
C SER A 452 29.73 7.90 14.28
N ARG A 453 29.04 7.15 13.41
CA ARG A 453 29.24 5.73 13.11
C ARG A 453 29.08 5.46 11.61
N ARG A 454 29.61 4.32 11.14
CA ARG A 454 29.57 3.95 9.71
C ARG A 454 28.42 3.00 9.34
N GLU A 455 27.78 2.41 10.35
CA GLU A 455 26.67 1.46 10.17
C GLU A 455 25.70 1.55 11.35
N LEU A 456 24.44 1.12 11.11
CA LEU A 456 23.43 0.95 12.15
C LEU A 456 23.60 -0.43 12.81
N ASP A 457 23.89 -0.46 14.10
CA ASP A 457 23.88 -1.65 14.92
C ASP A 457 22.74 -1.64 15.95
N GLU A 458 22.66 -2.69 16.77
CA GLU A 458 21.63 -2.80 17.81
C GLU A 458 21.91 -1.96 19.07
N GLN A 459 23.03 -1.25 19.10
CA GLN A 459 23.39 -0.30 20.17
C GLN A 459 23.30 1.16 19.72
N THR A 460 22.69 1.40 18.57
CA THR A 460 22.63 2.72 17.94
C THR A 460 21.20 3.06 17.54
N LEU A 461 20.75 4.29 17.82
CA LEU A 461 19.48 4.83 17.34
C LEU A 461 19.73 5.89 16.26
N TYR A 462 20.30 7.03 16.66
CA TYR A 462 20.62 8.12 15.75
C TYR A 462 22.12 8.42 15.78
N TYR A 463 22.75 8.54 14.59
CA TYR A 463 24.20 8.75 14.44
C TYR A 463 24.54 9.80 13.35
N GLY A 464 23.52 10.61 12.94
CA GLY A 464 23.66 11.65 11.91
C GLY A 464 23.18 11.22 10.52
N GLN A 465 22.52 10.05 10.42
CA GLN A 465 21.93 9.58 9.15
C GLN A 465 20.78 10.47 8.68
N SER A 466 20.65 10.63 7.37
CA SER A 466 19.50 11.25 6.73
C SER A 466 18.36 10.26 6.51
N LEU A 467 17.14 10.71 6.71
CA LEU A 467 15.92 9.90 6.57
C LEU A 467 15.00 10.59 5.55
N ASP A 468 15.13 10.17 4.31
CA ASP A 468 14.66 10.94 3.14
C ASP A 468 13.15 10.80 2.86
N ASN A 469 12.41 10.00 3.65
CA ASN A 469 10.98 9.83 3.47
C ASN A 469 10.22 9.69 4.79
N LYS A 470 8.92 10.01 4.75
CA LYS A 470 8.02 9.95 5.91
C LYS A 470 7.97 8.59 6.60
N TYR A 471 8.11 7.51 5.85
CA TYR A 471 8.08 6.16 6.43
C TYR A 471 9.30 5.92 7.34
N THR A 472 10.51 6.12 6.84
CA THR A 472 11.73 5.88 7.63
C THR A 472 11.87 6.84 8.81
N SER A 473 11.54 8.13 8.60
CA SER A 473 11.58 9.12 9.68
C SER A 473 10.53 8.85 10.76
N SER A 474 9.29 8.49 10.40
CA SER A 474 8.26 8.13 11.39
C SER A 474 8.58 6.82 12.13
N LYS A 475 9.23 5.85 11.47
CA LYS A 475 9.68 4.61 12.14
C LYS A 475 10.79 4.90 13.15
N LEU A 476 11.80 5.71 12.79
CA LEU A 476 12.84 6.10 13.75
C LEU A 476 12.28 6.93 14.91
N MET A 477 11.29 7.79 14.63
CA MET A 477 10.58 8.54 15.67
C MET A 477 9.84 7.59 16.63
N GLY A 478 9.13 6.59 16.09
CA GLY A 478 8.48 5.54 16.89
C GLY A 478 9.48 4.77 17.77
N GLU A 479 10.65 4.41 17.24
CA GLU A 479 11.75 3.80 18.02
C GLU A 479 12.20 4.72 19.15
N ARG A 480 12.38 6.01 18.89
CA ARG A 480 12.78 7.00 19.90
C ARG A 480 11.79 7.04 21.07
N GLU A 481 10.49 7.12 20.79
CA GLU A 481 9.46 7.11 21.84
C GLU A 481 9.45 5.83 22.66
N VAL A 482 9.60 4.67 22.00
CA VAL A 482 9.65 3.35 22.67
C VAL A 482 10.90 3.21 23.53
N LEU A 483 12.06 3.61 23.01
CA LEU A 483 13.33 3.51 23.74
C LEU A 483 13.43 4.53 24.88
N ALA A 484 12.84 5.73 24.73
CA ALA A 484 12.69 6.68 25.83
C ALA A 484 11.83 6.10 26.95
N ALA A 485 10.71 5.45 26.62
CA ALA A 485 9.86 4.76 27.60
C ALA A 485 10.60 3.58 28.26
N ALA A 486 11.44 2.86 27.52
CA ALA A 486 12.27 1.78 28.05
C ALA A 486 13.36 2.33 28.99
N ALA A 487 14.01 3.44 28.68
CA ALA A 487 14.97 4.12 29.53
C ALA A 487 14.32 4.63 30.85
N ASP A 488 13.04 4.97 30.80
CA ASP A 488 12.23 5.33 31.98
C ASP A 488 11.63 4.11 32.71
N GLY A 489 12.02 2.87 32.35
CA GLY A 489 11.71 1.66 33.09
C GLY A 489 10.65 0.75 32.51
N LEU A 490 10.02 1.07 31.38
CA LEU A 490 9.12 0.15 30.65
C LEU A 490 9.91 -1.09 30.14
N ASP A 491 9.33 -2.30 30.23
CA ASP A 491 9.87 -3.44 29.49
C ASP A 491 9.45 -3.31 28.03
N ALA A 492 10.30 -2.69 27.21
CA ALA A 492 10.01 -2.46 25.82
C ALA A 492 11.17 -2.85 24.91
N LYS A 493 10.83 -3.36 23.74
CA LYS A 493 11.78 -3.84 22.74
C LYS A 493 11.43 -3.28 21.37
N VAL A 494 12.46 -2.97 20.59
CA VAL A 494 12.38 -2.59 19.18
C VAL A 494 12.95 -3.75 18.35
N ILE A 495 12.16 -4.25 17.41
CA ILE A 495 12.60 -5.24 16.42
C ILE A 495 12.59 -4.56 15.04
N ARG A 496 13.77 -4.29 14.51
CA ARG A 496 13.96 -3.76 13.16
C ARG A 496 13.94 -4.91 12.18
N VAL A 497 12.98 -4.87 11.27
CA VAL A 497 12.68 -5.96 10.33
C VAL A 497 13.30 -5.64 8.98
N GLY A 498 13.86 -6.65 8.32
CA GLY A 498 14.32 -6.58 6.93
C GLY A 498 13.17 -6.73 5.93
N THR A 499 13.49 -7.09 4.69
CA THR A 499 12.49 -7.38 3.66
C THR A 499 11.78 -8.69 3.98
N LEU A 500 10.50 -8.62 4.35
CA LEU A 500 9.67 -9.81 4.53
C LEU A 500 9.31 -10.39 3.15
N ALA A 501 9.44 -11.68 3.02
CA ALA A 501 9.22 -12.43 1.81
C ALA A 501 8.16 -13.53 2.02
N ALA A 502 7.94 -14.34 1.00
CA ALA A 502 7.01 -15.47 1.04
C ALA A 502 7.31 -16.45 2.18
N ARG A 503 6.33 -17.24 2.58
CA ARG A 503 6.58 -18.35 3.52
C ARG A 503 7.60 -19.33 2.96
N GLU A 504 8.48 -19.81 3.82
CA GLU A 504 9.45 -20.83 3.42
C GLU A 504 8.79 -22.17 3.12
N SER A 505 7.68 -22.48 3.78
CA SER A 505 6.98 -23.76 3.67
C SER A 505 6.35 -24.01 2.32
N ASP A 506 5.79 -22.99 1.67
CA ASP A 506 4.94 -23.13 0.46
C ASP A 506 5.02 -21.96 -0.54
N GLY A 507 5.83 -20.97 -0.28
CA GLY A 507 5.97 -19.79 -1.15
C GLY A 507 4.81 -18.79 -1.08
N GLU A 508 3.80 -19.00 -0.22
CA GLU A 508 2.64 -18.09 -0.12
C GLU A 508 3.05 -16.70 0.35
N PHE A 509 2.46 -15.68 -0.27
CA PHE A 509 2.85 -14.29 -0.06
C PHE A 509 1.66 -13.40 0.25
N GLN A 510 1.94 -12.13 0.58
CA GLN A 510 0.91 -11.18 0.97
C GLN A 510 -0.14 -10.95 -0.13
N ILE A 511 -1.41 -10.92 0.26
CA ILE A 511 -2.55 -10.74 -0.64
C ILE A 511 -2.51 -9.41 -1.43
N ASN A 512 -1.95 -8.36 -0.85
CA ASN A 512 -1.81 -7.04 -1.46
C ASN A 512 -0.38 -6.77 -1.98
N PHE A 513 0.27 -7.78 -2.54
CA PHE A 513 1.67 -7.74 -3.03
C PHE A 513 1.96 -6.58 -4.02
N LEU A 514 0.95 -6.08 -4.74
CA LEU A 514 1.11 -4.96 -5.68
C LEU A 514 1.51 -3.64 -4.99
N THR A 515 1.24 -3.52 -3.70
CA THR A 515 1.64 -2.34 -2.90
C THR A 515 3.01 -2.49 -2.23
N ASN A 516 3.65 -3.67 -2.39
CA ASN A 516 4.96 -3.93 -1.84
C ASN A 516 6.05 -3.34 -2.74
N ASN A 517 6.94 -2.52 -2.18
CA ASN A 517 7.95 -1.78 -2.95
C ASN A 517 8.98 -2.69 -3.63
N PHE A 518 9.43 -3.77 -2.95
CA PHE A 518 10.35 -4.74 -3.55
C PHE A 518 9.69 -5.45 -4.75
N MET A 519 8.43 -5.84 -4.59
CA MET A 519 7.63 -6.44 -5.67
C MET A 519 7.43 -5.47 -6.82
N GLY A 520 7.14 -4.20 -6.53
CA GLY A 520 7.04 -3.16 -7.54
C GLY A 520 8.30 -3.04 -8.38
N ARG A 521 9.49 -3.15 -7.77
CA ARG A 521 10.78 -3.16 -8.51
C ARG A 521 10.93 -4.39 -9.39
N LEU A 522 10.67 -5.59 -8.90
CA LEU A 522 10.73 -6.82 -9.72
C LEU A 522 9.77 -6.75 -10.91
N ARG A 523 8.57 -6.21 -10.70
CA ARG A 523 7.58 -5.98 -11.75
C ARG A 523 8.07 -4.95 -12.78
N SER A 524 8.75 -3.91 -12.33
CA SER A 524 9.33 -2.89 -13.20
C SER A 524 10.38 -3.49 -14.15
N TYR A 525 11.28 -4.35 -13.65
CA TYR A 525 12.26 -5.04 -14.51
C TYR A 525 11.57 -5.94 -15.54
N SER A 526 10.56 -6.68 -15.13
CA SER A 526 9.78 -7.53 -16.05
C SER A 526 9.05 -6.69 -17.11
N LEU A 527 8.51 -5.54 -16.74
CA LEU A 527 7.84 -4.61 -17.66
C LEU A 527 8.79 -3.99 -18.66
N LEU A 528 9.97 -3.52 -18.20
CA LEU A 528 11.00 -2.94 -19.04
C LEU A 528 11.68 -3.99 -19.93
N GLY A 529 11.66 -5.26 -19.53
CA GLY A 529 12.38 -6.34 -20.22
C GLY A 529 13.89 -6.20 -20.15
N CYS A 530 14.41 -5.39 -19.21
CA CYS A 530 15.85 -5.20 -19.02
C CYS A 530 16.21 -4.93 -17.57
N PHE A 531 17.46 -5.28 -17.20
CA PHE A 531 18.05 -5.16 -15.88
C PHE A 531 19.51 -4.70 -15.99
N PRO A 532 19.97 -3.67 -15.24
CA PRO A 532 21.28 -3.11 -15.41
C PRO A 532 22.39 -3.95 -14.76
N TYR A 533 23.52 -4.13 -15.47
CA TYR A 533 24.67 -4.91 -15.00
C TYR A 533 25.22 -4.47 -13.65
N ASN A 534 25.25 -3.15 -13.38
CA ASN A 534 25.78 -2.60 -12.13
C ASN A 534 24.96 -2.94 -10.87
N MET A 535 23.79 -3.57 -11.03
CA MET A 535 22.93 -3.99 -9.92
C MET A 535 22.93 -5.50 -9.68
N ILE A 536 23.65 -6.28 -10.46
CA ILE A 536 23.69 -7.75 -10.35
C ILE A 536 24.09 -8.21 -8.95
N GLU A 537 25.15 -7.61 -8.41
CA GLU A 537 25.72 -7.97 -7.11
C GLU A 537 25.01 -7.32 -5.90
N ASN A 538 23.95 -6.52 -6.14
CA ASN A 538 23.18 -5.93 -5.05
C ASN A 538 22.53 -7.03 -4.22
N GLN A 539 22.87 -7.07 -2.95
CA GLN A 539 22.40 -8.11 -2.04
C GLN A 539 20.96 -7.83 -1.59
N VAL A 540 20.13 -8.85 -1.67
CA VAL A 540 18.74 -8.84 -1.19
C VAL A 540 18.63 -9.76 0.02
N CYS A 541 18.19 -9.18 1.13
CA CYS A 541 17.89 -9.91 2.35
C CYS A 541 16.41 -10.33 2.31
N MET A 542 16.15 -11.62 2.04
CA MET A 542 14.78 -12.16 2.02
C MET A 542 14.52 -12.90 3.34
N GLY A 543 13.65 -12.34 4.19
CA GLY A 543 13.21 -12.98 5.42
C GLY A 543 11.87 -13.70 5.20
N PRO A 544 11.82 -15.05 5.10
CA PRO A 544 10.57 -15.77 5.01
C PRO A 544 9.68 -15.42 6.21
N ILE A 545 8.40 -15.09 5.94
CA ILE A 545 7.52 -14.50 6.95
C ILE A 545 7.27 -15.44 8.14
N ASP A 546 7.09 -16.72 7.91
CA ASP A 546 6.90 -17.76 8.94
C ASP A 546 8.14 -17.86 9.84
N ARG A 547 9.34 -17.93 9.24
CA ARG A 547 10.60 -17.96 9.98
C ARG A 547 10.87 -16.65 10.73
N SER A 548 10.53 -15.51 10.08
CA SER A 548 10.66 -14.20 10.71
C SER A 548 9.77 -14.09 11.96
N CYS A 549 8.51 -14.54 11.88
CA CYS A 549 7.60 -14.52 13.02
C CYS A 549 8.06 -15.46 14.16
N GLU A 550 8.64 -16.62 13.86
CA GLU A 550 9.29 -17.47 14.87
C GLU A 550 10.43 -16.71 15.58
N ALA A 551 11.30 -16.05 14.81
CA ALA A 551 12.39 -15.25 15.39
C ALA A 551 11.84 -14.11 16.27
N PHE A 552 10.79 -13.41 15.84
CA PHE A 552 10.17 -12.32 16.59
C PHE A 552 9.62 -12.78 17.95
N LEU A 553 8.92 -13.92 18.00
CA LEU A 553 8.42 -14.48 19.25
C LEU A 553 9.57 -14.83 20.21
N LYS A 554 10.67 -15.42 19.70
CA LYS A 554 11.86 -15.72 20.49
C LYS A 554 12.50 -14.43 21.03
N LEU A 555 12.71 -13.42 20.19
CA LEU A 555 13.28 -12.13 20.60
C LEU A 555 12.40 -11.40 21.61
N ALA A 556 11.09 -11.50 21.49
CA ALA A 556 10.15 -10.92 22.44
C ALA A 556 10.28 -11.55 23.85
N ALA A 557 10.66 -12.82 23.95
CA ALA A 557 10.84 -13.54 25.22
C ALA A 557 12.22 -13.31 25.88
N THR A 558 13.09 -12.48 25.31
CA THR A 558 14.42 -12.17 25.88
C THR A 558 14.32 -11.32 27.15
N PRO A 559 15.38 -11.27 27.98
CA PRO A 559 15.44 -10.42 29.16
C PRO A 559 15.15 -8.94 28.85
N LYS A 560 14.72 -8.19 29.85
CA LYS A 560 14.34 -6.77 29.73
C LYS A 560 15.48 -5.90 29.20
N GLU A 561 16.70 -6.22 29.55
CA GLU A 561 17.93 -5.52 29.16
C GLU A 561 18.20 -5.58 27.65
N CYS A 562 17.63 -6.60 26.99
CA CYS A 562 17.74 -6.78 25.54
C CYS A 562 16.65 -5.99 24.85
N CYS A 563 16.94 -4.78 24.39
CA CYS A 563 15.92 -3.81 23.97
C CYS A 563 15.87 -3.52 22.46
N VAL A 564 16.93 -3.80 21.67
CA VAL A 564 16.93 -3.57 20.22
C VAL A 564 17.49 -4.79 19.49
N PHE A 565 16.85 -5.14 18.38
CA PHE A 565 17.24 -6.26 17.52
C PHE A 565 17.11 -5.88 16.04
N ASN A 566 18.10 -6.25 15.23
CA ASN A 566 18.05 -6.19 13.77
C ASN A 566 17.70 -7.60 13.24
N ALA A 567 16.40 -7.93 13.19
CA ALA A 567 15.92 -9.27 12.87
C ALA A 567 15.83 -9.46 11.35
N VAL A 568 16.93 -9.80 10.73
CA VAL A 568 17.08 -10.00 9.29
C VAL A 568 17.69 -11.37 8.99
N ASN A 569 17.27 -11.96 7.88
CA ASN A 569 17.95 -13.13 7.35
C ASN A 569 19.33 -12.72 6.83
N ASN A 570 20.39 -13.25 7.42
CA ASN A 570 21.77 -12.95 7.06
C ASN A 570 22.27 -13.73 5.82
N HIS A 571 21.46 -14.62 5.26
CA HIS A 571 21.72 -15.29 3.99
C HIS A 571 21.12 -14.46 2.86
N THR A 572 21.91 -13.56 2.30
CA THR A 572 21.51 -12.69 1.20
C THR A 572 21.63 -13.39 -0.14
N LEU A 573 20.88 -12.90 -1.13
CA LEU A 573 20.95 -13.32 -2.52
C LEU A 573 21.32 -12.12 -3.40
N PRO A 574 22.19 -12.28 -4.41
CA PRO A 574 22.36 -11.29 -5.46
C PRO A 574 21.06 -11.04 -6.19
N LEU A 575 20.71 -9.79 -6.41
CA LEU A 575 19.48 -9.43 -7.16
C LEU A 575 19.51 -10.01 -8.59
N GLY A 576 20.71 -10.10 -9.18
CA GLY A 576 20.90 -10.74 -10.48
C GLY A 576 20.47 -12.21 -10.51
N ASP A 577 20.63 -12.95 -9.42
CA ASP A 577 20.21 -14.36 -9.33
C ASP A 577 18.67 -14.46 -9.30
N ILE A 578 18.00 -13.57 -8.60
CA ILE A 578 16.53 -13.48 -8.61
C ILE A 578 16.03 -13.21 -10.03
N ILE A 579 16.70 -12.31 -10.77
CA ILE A 579 16.35 -12.00 -12.17
C ILE A 579 16.60 -13.21 -13.09
N ARG A 580 17.70 -13.96 -12.90
CA ARG A 580 17.96 -15.20 -13.65
C ARG A 580 16.86 -16.22 -13.41
N GLN A 581 16.48 -16.42 -12.15
CA GLN A 581 15.41 -17.32 -11.77
C GLN A 581 14.05 -16.89 -12.35
N MET A 582 13.77 -15.57 -12.40
CA MET A 582 12.58 -15.06 -13.10
C MET A 582 12.60 -15.43 -14.59
N ASN A 583 13.77 -15.38 -15.25
CA ASN A 583 13.93 -15.74 -16.66
C ASN A 583 13.73 -17.24 -16.88
N GLU A 584 14.28 -18.10 -16.04
CA GLU A 584 14.05 -19.55 -16.07
C GLU A 584 12.56 -19.89 -15.91
N ASN A 585 11.86 -19.07 -15.15
CA ASN A 585 10.41 -19.17 -14.96
C ASN A 585 9.57 -18.38 -16.00
N GLY A 586 10.14 -18.03 -17.16
CA GLY A 586 9.41 -17.54 -18.34
C GLY A 586 9.34 -16.03 -18.49
N SER A 587 10.07 -15.25 -17.68
CA SER A 587 10.33 -13.86 -17.98
C SER A 587 11.36 -13.73 -19.12
N SER A 588 11.52 -12.53 -19.68
CA SER A 588 12.48 -12.26 -20.74
C SER A 588 13.19 -10.95 -20.45
N ILE A 589 13.95 -10.93 -19.35
CA ILE A 589 14.68 -9.74 -18.87
C ILE A 589 16.13 -9.83 -19.32
N ARG A 590 16.54 -8.91 -20.21
CA ARG A 590 17.91 -8.83 -20.69
C ARG A 590 18.78 -8.08 -19.69
N PHE A 591 20.03 -8.50 -19.52
CA PHE A 591 21.04 -7.75 -18.79
C PHE A 591 21.64 -6.71 -19.74
N VAL A 592 21.67 -5.44 -19.33
CA VAL A 592 22.07 -4.32 -20.16
C VAL A 592 22.97 -3.34 -19.41
N GLU A 593 23.65 -2.45 -20.13
CA GLU A 593 24.36 -1.34 -19.51
C GLU A 593 23.39 -0.33 -18.88
N TYR A 594 23.87 0.40 -17.88
CA TYR A 594 23.01 1.33 -17.11
C TYR A 594 22.33 2.39 -18.00
N ASP A 595 23.06 2.92 -18.99
CA ASP A 595 22.52 3.94 -19.89
C ASP A 595 21.38 3.40 -20.76
N GLU A 596 21.48 2.14 -21.24
CA GLU A 596 20.38 1.49 -21.96
C GLU A 596 19.17 1.29 -21.06
N PHE A 597 19.39 0.87 -19.80
CA PHE A 597 18.32 0.71 -18.82
C PHE A 597 17.64 2.05 -18.50
N ALA A 598 18.43 3.11 -18.27
CA ALA A 598 17.91 4.46 -17.99
C ALA A 598 17.08 5.00 -19.16
N ALA A 599 17.54 4.80 -20.39
CA ALA A 599 16.79 5.18 -21.59
C ALA A 599 15.48 4.40 -21.74
N ALA A 600 15.49 3.09 -21.48
CA ALA A 600 14.29 2.26 -21.51
C ALA A 600 13.26 2.69 -20.42
N LEU A 601 13.75 3.02 -19.23
CA LEU A 601 12.92 3.53 -18.14
C LEU A 601 12.28 4.86 -18.50
N HIS A 602 13.09 5.81 -19.01
CA HIS A 602 12.61 7.13 -19.44
C HIS A 602 11.54 7.02 -20.53
N GLU A 603 11.76 6.17 -21.54
CA GLU A 603 10.79 5.98 -22.63
C GLU A 603 9.49 5.34 -22.11
N ALA A 604 9.60 4.34 -21.22
CA ALA A 604 8.44 3.67 -20.66
C ALA A 604 7.60 4.58 -19.73
N GLN A 605 8.22 5.56 -19.09
CA GLN A 605 7.53 6.54 -18.23
C GLN A 605 6.64 7.52 -19.00
N LYS A 606 6.83 7.67 -20.32
CA LYS A 606 5.94 8.48 -21.16
C LYS A 606 4.55 7.87 -21.33
N ASP A 607 4.42 6.58 -21.07
CA ASP A 607 3.16 5.84 -21.06
C ASP A 607 2.57 5.88 -19.65
N PRO A 608 1.42 6.55 -19.42
CA PRO A 608 0.83 6.69 -18.08
C PRO A 608 0.55 5.36 -17.37
N ASP A 609 0.15 4.32 -18.12
CA ASP A 609 -0.16 3.01 -17.57
C ASP A 609 1.12 2.32 -17.05
N LYS A 610 2.25 2.52 -17.74
CA LYS A 610 3.55 1.99 -17.32
C LYS A 610 4.16 2.82 -16.19
N ALA A 611 4.03 4.14 -16.23
CA ALA A 611 4.55 5.04 -15.20
C ALA A 611 4.06 4.66 -13.79
N ALA A 612 2.81 4.21 -13.68
CA ALA A 612 2.25 3.70 -12.43
C ALA A 612 3.06 2.54 -11.82
N ILE A 613 3.41 1.57 -12.65
CA ILE A 613 4.17 0.39 -12.22
C ILE A 613 5.62 0.77 -11.93
N LEU A 614 6.16 1.70 -12.72
CA LEU A 614 7.56 2.15 -12.62
C LEU A 614 7.81 3.13 -11.47
N SER A 615 6.77 3.61 -10.80
CA SER A 615 6.88 4.58 -9.69
C SER A 615 7.80 4.09 -8.56
N SER A 616 7.73 2.81 -8.21
CA SER A 616 8.61 2.20 -7.21
C SER A 616 10.08 2.15 -7.65
N MET A 617 10.35 2.03 -8.95
CA MET A 617 11.69 2.07 -9.53
C MET A 617 12.23 3.50 -9.54
N THR A 618 11.43 4.48 -9.95
CA THR A 618 11.80 5.89 -9.99
C THR A 618 12.18 6.40 -8.61
N ALA A 619 11.38 6.07 -7.59
CA ALA A 619 11.68 6.42 -6.20
C ALA A 619 13.02 5.81 -5.72
N TYR A 620 13.37 4.62 -6.19
CA TYR A 620 14.63 3.96 -5.84
C TYR A 620 15.84 4.55 -6.56
N MET A 621 15.69 5.03 -7.79
CA MET A 621 16.79 5.53 -8.62
C MET A 621 17.04 7.04 -8.48
N ASN A 622 16.13 7.79 -7.88
CA ASN A 622 16.33 9.22 -7.69
C ASN A 622 17.46 9.49 -6.69
N THR A 623 18.57 9.95 -7.22
CA THR A 623 19.59 10.66 -6.44
C THR A 623 19.06 12.07 -6.18
N ALA A 624 18.74 12.39 -4.94
CA ALA A 624 18.29 13.72 -4.57
C ALA A 624 19.32 14.76 -5.05
N HIS A 625 18.81 15.79 -5.71
CA HIS A 625 19.56 17.01 -6.06
C HIS A 625 20.88 16.81 -6.82
N GLY A 626 21.03 15.75 -7.60
CA GLY A 626 22.28 15.50 -8.37
C GLY A 626 23.48 15.12 -7.52
N LYS A 627 23.33 14.96 -6.21
CA LYS A 627 24.38 14.49 -5.28
C LYS A 627 24.32 12.97 -5.16
N LYS A 628 25.49 12.35 -5.01
CA LYS A 628 25.61 10.91 -4.79
C LYS A 628 25.19 10.57 -3.36
N ILE A 629 23.96 10.10 -3.18
CA ILE A 629 23.48 9.59 -1.89
C ILE A 629 23.95 8.16 -1.71
N THR A 630 24.53 7.88 -0.55
CA THR A 630 24.99 6.55 -0.16
C THR A 630 24.02 5.96 0.88
N ALA A 631 23.39 4.82 0.55
CA ALA A 631 22.65 4.05 1.53
C ALA A 631 23.59 3.51 2.60
N LEU A 632 23.19 3.63 3.86
CA LEU A 632 24.03 3.22 4.99
C LEU A 632 23.78 1.76 5.34
N PRO A 633 24.85 1.00 5.61
CA PRO A 633 24.74 -0.39 6.01
C PRO A 633 24.18 -0.55 7.42
N PHE A 634 23.74 -1.76 7.73
CA PHE A 634 23.36 -2.18 9.08
C PHE A 634 24.02 -3.51 9.43
N SER A 635 24.22 -3.74 10.73
CA SER A 635 24.71 -4.99 11.29
C SER A 635 23.59 -5.70 12.05
N ALA A 636 23.53 -7.03 11.94
CA ALA A 636 22.61 -7.89 12.72
C ALA A 636 23.39 -8.90 13.58
N HIS A 637 24.64 -8.57 13.90
CA HIS A 637 25.55 -9.51 14.56
C HIS A 637 25.07 -9.92 15.97
N TYR A 638 24.65 -8.93 16.77
CA TYR A 638 24.08 -9.16 18.08
C TYR A 638 22.83 -10.03 18.03
N THR A 639 21.85 -9.65 17.19
CA THR A 639 20.60 -10.38 17.03
C THR A 639 20.83 -11.83 16.59
N THR A 640 21.74 -12.06 15.63
CA THR A 640 22.10 -13.40 15.18
C THR A 640 22.67 -14.25 16.31
N GLN A 641 23.53 -13.68 17.17
CA GLN A 641 24.08 -14.38 18.32
C GLN A 641 23.02 -14.73 19.38
N ILE A 642 22.04 -13.82 19.61
CA ILE A 642 20.94 -14.08 20.55
C ILE A 642 20.04 -15.19 20.01
N LEU A 643 19.63 -15.12 18.74
CA LEU A 643 18.79 -16.13 18.10
C LEU A 643 19.46 -17.53 18.13
N ALA A 644 20.74 -17.59 17.81
CA ALA A 644 21.50 -18.87 17.89
C ALA A 644 21.46 -19.48 19.30
N ARG A 645 21.59 -18.66 20.36
CA ARG A 645 21.49 -19.11 21.76
C ARG A 645 20.08 -19.52 22.18
N MET A 646 19.08 -19.08 21.41
CA MET A 646 17.68 -19.47 21.56
C MET A 646 17.30 -20.64 20.63
N GLY A 647 18.31 -21.29 19.99
CA GLY A 647 18.09 -22.42 19.09
C GLY A 647 17.42 -22.05 17.77
N PHE A 648 17.59 -20.82 17.30
CA PHE A 648 17.08 -20.37 16.01
C PHE A 648 18.24 -19.99 15.08
N PHE A 649 18.15 -20.48 13.85
CA PHE A 649 19.09 -20.17 12.77
C PHE A 649 18.26 -19.82 11.52
N TRP A 650 18.69 -18.80 10.81
CA TRP A 650 18.15 -18.51 9.51
C TRP A 650 18.55 -19.60 8.52
N ASN A 651 17.62 -20.02 7.69
CA ASN A 651 17.92 -20.90 6.59
C ASN A 651 18.47 -20.08 5.41
N ALA A 652 19.37 -20.69 4.63
CA ALA A 652 19.80 -20.09 3.38
C ALA A 652 18.61 -20.02 2.41
N SER A 653 18.48 -18.89 1.72
CA SER A 653 17.54 -18.76 0.62
C SER A 653 18.01 -19.64 -0.54
N THR A 654 17.36 -20.76 -0.76
CA THR A 654 17.70 -21.72 -1.81
C THR A 654 17.06 -21.33 -3.15
N GLU A 655 17.60 -21.86 -4.25
CA GLU A 655 16.96 -21.74 -5.58
C GLU A 655 15.50 -22.21 -5.52
N LYS A 656 15.25 -23.34 -4.84
CA LYS A 656 13.90 -23.86 -4.65
C LYS A 656 12.98 -22.85 -3.96
N TYR A 657 13.43 -22.17 -2.90
CA TYR A 657 12.63 -21.15 -2.21
C TYR A 657 12.27 -19.98 -3.14
N VAL A 658 13.26 -19.52 -3.93
CA VAL A 658 13.02 -18.45 -4.91
C VAL A 658 12.06 -18.90 -6.01
N ASP A 659 12.19 -20.16 -6.47
CA ASP A 659 11.28 -20.77 -7.44
C ASP A 659 9.85 -20.87 -6.91
N ASP A 660 9.65 -21.38 -5.72
CA ASP A 660 8.35 -21.52 -5.08
C ASP A 660 7.68 -20.12 -4.99
N PHE A 661 8.43 -19.12 -4.55
CA PHE A 661 7.96 -17.74 -4.49
C PHE A 661 7.58 -17.16 -5.87
N ILE A 662 8.43 -17.34 -6.88
CA ILE A 662 8.16 -16.88 -8.25
C ILE A 662 6.94 -17.60 -8.83
N ASN A 663 6.79 -18.89 -8.56
CA ASN A 663 5.64 -19.67 -9.04
C ASN A 663 4.33 -19.20 -8.43
N VAL A 664 4.29 -18.87 -7.14
CA VAL A 664 3.12 -18.26 -6.50
C VAL A 664 2.79 -16.92 -7.17
N LEU A 665 3.79 -16.06 -7.40
CA LEU A 665 3.58 -14.79 -8.11
C LEU A 665 3.07 -14.98 -9.54
N ARG A 666 3.51 -16.02 -10.25
CA ARG A 666 2.97 -16.38 -11.57
C ARG A 666 1.51 -16.81 -11.49
N GLY A 667 1.13 -17.55 -10.46
CA GLY A 667 -0.27 -17.88 -10.18
C GLY A 667 -1.16 -16.64 -10.06
N PHE A 668 -0.64 -15.58 -9.48
CA PHE A 668 -1.29 -14.25 -9.41
C PHE A 668 -1.15 -13.41 -10.70
N MET A 669 -0.63 -13.97 -11.78
CA MET A 669 -0.38 -13.26 -13.07
C MET A 669 0.52 -12.02 -12.93
N PHE A 670 1.38 -11.99 -11.92
CA PHE A 670 2.22 -10.85 -11.57
C PHE A 670 3.14 -10.37 -12.71
N PHE A 671 3.68 -11.30 -13.50
CA PHE A 671 4.66 -11.03 -14.56
C PHE A 671 4.05 -10.88 -15.97
N ARG A 672 2.75 -10.98 -16.14
CA ARG A 672 2.14 -10.81 -17.47
C ARG A 672 2.16 -9.36 -17.92
N LYS A 673 2.64 -9.10 -19.14
CA LYS A 673 2.63 -7.77 -19.77
C LYS A 673 1.20 -7.22 -19.91
N ASP A 674 0.20 -8.10 -20.02
CA ASP A 674 -1.22 -7.76 -20.23
C ASP A 674 -1.93 -7.27 -18.96
N ASN A 675 -1.31 -7.38 -17.79
CA ASN A 675 -1.85 -6.84 -16.52
C ASN A 675 -1.73 -5.31 -16.39
N LEU A 676 -1.27 -4.62 -17.43
CA LEU A 676 -1.25 -3.16 -17.50
C LEU A 676 -2.64 -2.52 -17.57
N LYS A 677 -3.71 -3.32 -17.76
CA LYS A 677 -5.11 -2.86 -17.87
C LYS A 677 -6.02 -3.41 -16.75
N ARG A 678 -5.45 -3.77 -15.60
CA ARG A 678 -6.25 -4.16 -14.43
C ARG A 678 -5.96 -3.28 -13.23
#